data_36da39ed59f67e43f38bfbd4ffadc3ec
#
_entry.id   36da39ed59f67e43f38bfbd4ffadc3ec
#
_cell.length_a   1.000
_cell.length_b   1.000
_cell.length_c   1.000
_cell.angle_alpha   90.00
_cell.angle_beta   90.00
_cell.angle_gamma   90.00
#
_symmetry.space_group_name_H-M   'P 1'
#
loop_
_entity.id
_entity.type
_entity.pdbx_description
1 polymer ?
#
loop_
_entity_poly.entity_id
_entity_poly.type
_entity_poly.pdbx_seq_one_letter_code
_entity_poly.pdbx_strand_id
1 'polypeptide(L)'
;VDNITAQWLQRLGAQVAWAYGLRVLLALGGAMAWCWGTQQVGLVVPLFLGVLACALAETDDSWRGRLQALLVTLACFAVVALPVAALIDRPLWFVLALLGCSFVFTLLGAVGGRYRAIASATVILALYTALSVPRGPPADTPFWQVPVLLLAGAAWYGLLSLLWCVLAPLLPVRHGVAALYEELGAYLRLKASVFEPVRGVDVERRRLALAQTNARVVAALNSAKESLFSRMGAAKPPEGRLLQLLNLYFIAQDIHERASSSHYHYNEWADVLFHSDVLYRCQRVLMLQGVACTQLGEALHRRRPLARDAAGGQALADLHDSIVYLERQGQSAWLRPLRSLRALARNLSTLDAQLTTATQPMQGAVLGDIALFDRTPRSLADAWGRVRKQLHARSALFRHAVRLTLALGLGYVAMQLTDPQHGYWILLTTLFVCQPTYGATVARVAQRILGTALGLLVGWALLRLFPSLYLQALLAVAAGVLFFLTRTQRYVVATAGITLMVLLCFNQATGEGYALIVPRLLDTVLGGLISAAAMFLVLPDWQGRRLGAVAAEAVQAHALYLREIMSQYATGKNDDLDYRLARRVAHNADAALSAALSHMLQEPRWVRRHARVGLQLLVRSHTLLSYLSALGAHRGLPPDVVADPLVARAAEEAARQIEQMAQALRERHPLAPDDGAAEALAQALEQQADATTEGLPLVQIQLALVCRQVAPLHAAVAQLLPAAEPAAV
;
A
#
# COMPACT_ATOMS: atom_id res chain seq x y z
N VAL A 1 29.38 29.30 -5.78
CA VAL A 1 29.44 27.91 -6.30
C VAL A 1 29.28 26.93 -5.15
N ASP A 2 29.88 27.19 -3.99
CA ASP A 2 29.85 26.28 -2.81
C ASP A 2 28.46 26.10 -2.19
N ASN A 3 27.59 27.09 -2.31
CA ASN A 3 26.26 27.04 -1.72
C ASN A 3 25.27 26.20 -2.58
N ILE A 4 25.49 26.10 -3.89
CA ILE A 4 24.65 25.33 -4.80
C ILE A 4 24.98 23.85 -4.70
N THR A 5 26.26 23.49 -4.60
CA THR A 5 26.72 22.11 -4.41
C THR A 5 26.30 21.55 -3.04
N ALA A 6 26.41 22.37 -1.98
CA ALA A 6 25.93 21.99 -0.65
C ALA A 6 24.40 21.82 -0.60
N GLN A 7 23.63 22.67 -1.28
CA GLN A 7 22.18 22.52 -1.40
C GLN A 7 21.79 21.30 -2.24
N TRP A 8 22.55 21.00 -3.31
CA TRP A 8 22.37 19.80 -4.13
C TRP A 8 22.65 18.52 -3.31
N LEU A 9 23.76 18.46 -2.60
CA LEU A 9 24.13 17.34 -1.73
C LEU A 9 23.12 17.16 -0.59
N GLN A 10 22.61 18.26 0.00
CA GLN A 10 21.54 18.19 1.01
C GLN A 10 20.20 17.69 0.40
N ARG A 11 19.86 18.09 -0.82
CA ARG A 11 18.68 17.58 -1.54
C ARG A 11 18.81 16.09 -1.87
N LEU A 12 20.00 15.65 -2.30
CA LEU A 12 20.31 14.25 -2.59
C LEU A 12 20.32 13.39 -1.31
N GLY A 13 20.91 13.87 -0.22
CA GLY A 13 20.92 13.13 1.06
C GLY A 13 19.59 13.09 1.80
N ALA A 14 18.59 13.87 1.37
CA ALA A 14 17.27 13.90 1.99
C ALA A 14 16.33 12.81 1.49
N GLN A 15 16.58 12.19 0.33
CA GLN A 15 15.71 11.15 -0.24
C GLN A 15 16.16 9.75 0.18
N VAL A 16 15.23 8.91 0.68
CA VAL A 16 15.48 7.49 1.02
C VAL A 16 16.08 6.74 -0.17
N ALA A 17 15.61 7.05 -1.38
CA ALA A 17 16.09 6.44 -2.60
C ALA A 17 17.60 6.62 -2.77
N TRP A 18 18.15 7.78 -2.45
CA TRP A 18 19.60 8.04 -2.55
C TRP A 18 20.41 7.35 -1.46
N ALA A 19 19.91 7.32 -0.21
CA ALA A 19 20.56 6.59 0.87
C ALA A 19 20.60 5.07 0.57
N TYR A 20 19.52 4.57 -0.01
CA TYR A 20 19.46 3.19 -0.49
C TYR A 20 20.39 2.97 -1.69
N GLY A 21 20.40 3.87 -2.68
CA GLY A 21 21.28 3.82 -3.83
C GLY A 21 22.76 3.87 -3.45
N LEU A 22 23.16 4.72 -2.49
CA LEU A 22 24.52 4.78 -1.98
C LEU A 22 24.95 3.46 -1.31
N ARG A 23 24.08 2.85 -0.53
CA ARG A 23 24.35 1.55 0.09
C ARG A 23 24.53 0.46 -0.95
N VAL A 24 23.70 0.43 -1.99
CA VAL A 24 23.86 -0.51 -3.12
C VAL A 24 25.14 -0.22 -3.89
N LEU A 25 25.47 1.05 -4.11
CA LEU A 25 26.73 1.46 -4.75
C LEU A 25 27.95 0.92 -3.96
N LEU A 26 27.94 1.08 -2.64
CA LEU A 26 29.02 0.56 -1.79
C LEU A 26 29.05 -0.97 -1.80
N ALA A 27 27.91 -1.64 -1.85
CA ALA A 27 27.84 -3.10 -1.88
C ALA A 27 28.36 -3.67 -3.21
N LEU A 28 27.86 -3.19 -4.34
CA LEU A 28 28.27 -3.65 -5.67
C LEU A 28 29.69 -3.16 -6.01
N GLY A 29 30.00 -1.90 -5.71
CA GLY A 29 31.33 -1.33 -5.92
C GLY A 29 32.40 -2.01 -5.08
N GLY A 30 32.12 -2.32 -3.82
CA GLY A 30 33.02 -3.06 -2.96
C GLY A 30 33.28 -4.51 -3.43
N ALA A 31 32.21 -5.21 -3.84
CA ALA A 31 32.34 -6.55 -4.43
C ALA A 31 33.13 -6.52 -5.75
N MET A 32 32.88 -5.54 -6.62
CA MET A 32 33.64 -5.35 -7.87
C MET A 32 35.11 -5.05 -7.62
N ALA A 33 35.39 -4.10 -6.71
CA ALA A 33 36.77 -3.73 -6.35
C ALA A 33 37.55 -4.92 -5.76
N TRP A 34 36.88 -5.74 -4.94
CA TRP A 34 37.50 -6.96 -4.40
C TRP A 34 37.83 -7.95 -5.50
N CYS A 35 36.93 -8.24 -6.43
CA CYS A 35 37.16 -9.17 -7.53
C CYS A 35 38.30 -8.71 -8.46
N TRP A 36 38.36 -7.39 -8.74
CA TRP A 36 39.46 -6.82 -9.54
C TRP A 36 40.78 -6.80 -8.79
N GLY A 37 40.76 -6.46 -7.50
CA GLY A 37 42.00 -6.45 -6.67
C GLY A 37 42.61 -7.84 -6.49
N THR A 38 41.78 -8.88 -6.46
CA THR A 38 42.21 -10.27 -6.35
C THR A 38 42.44 -10.95 -7.71
N GLN A 39 42.18 -10.25 -8.82
CA GLN A 39 42.23 -10.78 -10.19
C GLN A 39 41.27 -11.94 -10.46
N GLN A 40 40.19 -12.05 -9.66
CA GLN A 40 39.19 -13.13 -9.74
C GLN A 40 37.88 -12.61 -10.31
N VAL A 41 37.93 -12.03 -11.51
CA VAL A 41 36.75 -11.38 -12.15
C VAL A 41 35.58 -12.36 -12.39
N GLY A 42 35.88 -13.67 -12.58
CA GLY A 42 34.84 -14.71 -12.72
C GLY A 42 33.86 -14.82 -11.52
N LEU A 43 34.29 -14.35 -10.32
CA LEU A 43 33.46 -14.38 -9.12
C LEU A 43 32.47 -13.21 -9.01
N VAL A 44 32.52 -12.23 -9.92
CA VAL A 44 31.65 -11.05 -9.91
C VAL A 44 30.15 -11.45 -9.98
N VAL A 45 29.81 -12.39 -10.87
CA VAL A 45 28.44 -12.81 -11.10
C VAL A 45 27.77 -13.38 -9.83
N PRO A 46 28.30 -14.43 -9.17
CA PRO A 46 27.67 -14.98 -7.98
C PRO A 46 27.66 -13.97 -6.81
N LEU A 47 28.70 -13.18 -6.61
CA LEU A 47 28.71 -12.15 -5.57
C LEU A 47 27.62 -11.08 -5.79
N PHE A 48 27.49 -10.57 -7.01
CA PHE A 48 26.45 -9.59 -7.35
C PHE A 48 25.06 -10.16 -7.18
N LEU A 49 24.81 -11.38 -7.62
CA LEU A 49 23.52 -12.04 -7.47
C LEU A 49 23.16 -12.27 -6.00
N GLY A 50 24.16 -12.58 -5.16
CA GLY A 50 24.00 -12.65 -3.71
C GLY A 50 23.61 -11.30 -3.09
N VAL A 51 24.32 -10.21 -3.46
CA VAL A 51 23.98 -8.84 -3.06
C VAL A 51 22.56 -8.49 -3.46
N LEU A 52 22.17 -8.79 -4.71
CA LEU A 52 20.83 -8.52 -5.25
C LEU A 52 19.75 -9.28 -4.48
N ALA A 53 19.96 -10.58 -4.22
CA ALA A 53 18.97 -11.40 -3.51
C ALA A 53 18.75 -10.87 -2.08
N CYS A 54 19.82 -10.55 -1.34
CA CYS A 54 19.69 -9.99 0.01
C CYS A 54 19.05 -8.60 0.02
N ALA A 55 19.38 -7.74 -0.96
CA ALA A 55 18.76 -6.42 -1.11
C ALA A 55 17.26 -6.50 -1.46
N LEU A 56 16.81 -7.57 -2.11
CA LEU A 56 15.40 -7.84 -2.36
C LEU A 56 14.66 -8.41 -1.13
N ALA A 57 15.37 -9.11 -0.25
CA ALA A 57 14.84 -9.62 1.02
C ALA A 57 14.70 -8.54 2.09
N GLU A 58 15.34 -7.38 1.90
CA GLU A 58 15.39 -6.33 2.92
C GLU A 58 14.01 -5.73 3.19
N THR A 59 13.66 -5.66 4.48
CA THR A 59 12.47 -4.96 4.99
C THR A 59 12.87 -3.94 6.05
N ASP A 60 12.03 -2.92 6.25
CA ASP A 60 12.27 -1.92 7.29
C ASP A 60 12.01 -2.49 8.68
N ASP A 61 13.00 -2.33 9.59
CA ASP A 61 12.93 -2.82 10.96
C ASP A 61 13.95 -2.13 11.88
N SER A 62 13.86 -2.41 13.19
CA SER A 62 14.91 -2.09 14.16
C SER A 62 16.20 -2.86 13.85
N TRP A 63 17.33 -2.41 14.39
CA TRP A 63 18.62 -3.09 14.15
C TRP A 63 18.63 -4.56 14.62
N ARG A 64 17.96 -4.86 15.75
CA ARG A 64 17.81 -6.25 16.25
C ARG A 64 16.92 -7.09 15.33
N GLY A 65 15.79 -6.53 14.89
CA GLY A 65 14.91 -7.20 13.95
C GLY A 65 15.57 -7.40 12.59
N ARG A 66 16.40 -6.44 12.14
CA ARG A 66 17.18 -6.53 10.90
C ARG A 66 18.28 -7.60 10.99
N LEU A 67 18.97 -7.71 12.14
CA LEU A 67 19.94 -8.78 12.37
C LEU A 67 19.27 -10.16 12.35
N GLN A 68 18.13 -10.31 13.04
CA GLN A 68 17.35 -11.56 13.01
C GLN A 68 16.88 -11.89 11.58
N ALA A 69 16.38 -10.90 10.84
CA ALA A 69 15.97 -11.08 9.46
C ALA A 69 17.15 -11.52 8.57
N LEU A 70 18.34 -10.92 8.74
CA LEU A 70 19.54 -11.30 8.00
C LEU A 70 19.95 -12.74 8.30
N LEU A 71 19.97 -13.16 9.57
CA LEU A 71 20.32 -14.54 9.96
C LEU A 71 19.32 -15.54 9.36
N VAL A 72 18.01 -15.26 9.44
CA VAL A 72 16.97 -16.09 8.83
C VAL A 72 17.13 -16.13 7.31
N THR A 73 17.43 -14.99 6.67
CA THR A 73 17.67 -14.91 5.22
C THR A 73 18.84 -15.77 4.80
N LEU A 74 19.97 -15.65 5.48
CA LEU A 74 21.18 -16.46 5.17
C LEU A 74 20.94 -17.95 5.40
N ALA A 75 20.21 -18.32 6.47
CA ALA A 75 19.81 -19.71 6.71
C ALA A 75 18.91 -20.25 5.60
N CYS A 76 17.86 -19.51 5.21
CA CYS A 76 16.98 -19.89 4.10
C CYS A 76 17.76 -20.00 2.77
N PHE A 77 18.68 -19.08 2.53
CA PHE A 77 19.53 -19.08 1.34
C PHE A 77 20.43 -20.31 1.31
N ALA A 78 21.07 -20.66 2.44
CA ALA A 78 21.93 -21.85 2.54
C ALA A 78 21.13 -23.14 2.34
N VAL A 79 19.97 -23.26 2.99
CA VAL A 79 19.07 -24.43 2.89
C VAL A 79 18.61 -24.69 1.46
N VAL A 80 18.53 -23.65 0.63
CA VAL A 80 18.06 -23.79 -0.75
C VAL A 80 19.24 -23.85 -1.75
N ALA A 81 20.26 -23.01 -1.60
CA ALA A 81 21.36 -22.94 -2.54
C ALA A 81 22.21 -24.22 -2.58
N LEU A 82 22.49 -24.82 -1.40
CA LEU A 82 23.31 -26.03 -1.35
C LEU A 82 22.63 -27.23 -2.03
N PRO A 83 21.36 -27.60 -1.74
CA PRO A 83 20.69 -28.67 -2.48
C PRO A 83 20.52 -28.40 -3.97
N VAL A 84 20.21 -27.15 -4.35
CA VAL A 84 20.05 -26.77 -5.75
C VAL A 84 21.37 -27.00 -6.51
N ALA A 85 22.52 -26.58 -5.94
CA ALA A 85 23.81 -26.80 -6.56
C ALA A 85 24.21 -28.31 -6.61
N ALA A 86 23.89 -29.06 -5.55
CA ALA A 86 24.19 -30.51 -5.51
C ALA A 86 23.30 -31.34 -6.45
N LEU A 87 22.10 -30.87 -6.79
CA LEU A 87 21.13 -31.61 -7.60
C LEU A 87 21.11 -31.16 -9.07
N ILE A 88 21.92 -30.17 -9.47
CA ILE A 88 21.84 -29.56 -10.80
C ILE A 88 22.08 -30.57 -11.94
N ASP A 89 22.93 -31.55 -11.71
CA ASP A 89 23.26 -32.61 -12.66
C ASP A 89 22.21 -33.74 -12.68
N ARG A 90 21.22 -33.67 -11.79
CA ARG A 90 20.10 -34.65 -11.69
C ARG A 90 18.78 -33.98 -12.00
N PRO A 91 18.37 -33.87 -13.28
CA PRO A 91 17.28 -33.01 -13.73
C PRO A 91 15.95 -33.23 -13.02
N LEU A 92 15.57 -34.48 -12.73
CA LEU A 92 14.33 -34.78 -12.01
C LEU A 92 14.35 -34.28 -10.56
N TRP A 93 15.43 -34.55 -9.84
CA TRP A 93 15.57 -34.10 -8.44
C TRP A 93 15.73 -32.59 -8.33
N PHE A 94 16.45 -31.98 -9.27
CA PHE A 94 16.56 -30.53 -9.36
C PHE A 94 15.20 -29.85 -9.55
N VAL A 95 14.40 -30.34 -10.51
CA VAL A 95 13.06 -29.79 -10.76
C VAL A 95 12.14 -29.96 -9.55
N LEU A 96 12.12 -31.15 -8.93
CA LEU A 96 11.33 -31.40 -7.73
C LEU A 96 11.72 -30.47 -6.58
N ALA A 97 13.04 -30.26 -6.36
CA ALA A 97 13.54 -29.34 -5.36
C ALA A 97 13.14 -27.90 -5.66
N LEU A 98 13.25 -27.44 -6.91
CA LEU A 98 12.88 -26.09 -7.32
C LEU A 98 11.37 -25.84 -7.17
N LEU A 99 10.53 -26.78 -7.61
CA LEU A 99 9.07 -26.67 -7.50
C LEU A 99 8.62 -26.73 -6.03
N GLY A 100 9.17 -27.64 -5.23
CA GLY A 100 8.91 -27.73 -3.80
C GLY A 100 9.33 -26.46 -3.06
N CYS A 101 10.52 -25.95 -3.36
CA CYS A 101 11.01 -24.67 -2.84
C CYS A 101 10.06 -23.52 -3.21
N SER A 102 9.69 -23.38 -4.48
CA SER A 102 8.79 -22.33 -4.94
C SER A 102 7.44 -22.37 -4.21
N PHE A 103 6.85 -23.54 -4.08
CA PHE A 103 5.57 -23.72 -3.41
C PHE A 103 5.64 -23.40 -1.91
N VAL A 104 6.58 -24.03 -1.20
CA VAL A 104 6.72 -23.86 0.26
C VAL A 104 7.05 -22.41 0.61
N PHE A 105 8.06 -21.80 -0.04
CA PHE A 105 8.47 -20.44 0.28
C PHE A 105 7.38 -19.42 -0.11
N THR A 106 6.62 -19.63 -1.19
CA THR A 106 5.49 -18.74 -1.50
C THR A 106 4.44 -18.80 -0.38
N LEU A 107 4.11 -19.97 0.16
CA LEU A 107 3.18 -20.12 1.27
C LEU A 107 3.71 -19.55 2.59
N LEU A 108 5.01 -19.64 2.85
CA LEU A 108 5.63 -18.99 4.02
C LEU A 108 5.44 -17.48 4.03
N GLY A 109 5.17 -16.85 2.89
CA GLY A 109 4.75 -15.46 2.80
C GLY A 109 3.46 -15.12 3.58
N ALA A 110 2.67 -16.11 4.00
CA ALA A 110 1.51 -15.92 4.89
C ALA A 110 1.88 -15.48 6.30
N VAL A 111 3.09 -15.77 6.75
CA VAL A 111 3.55 -15.49 8.13
C VAL A 111 3.61 -13.97 8.39
N GLY A 112 3.96 -13.18 7.36
CA GLY A 112 4.02 -11.72 7.46
C GLY A 112 4.84 -11.09 6.34
N GLY A 113 4.82 -9.74 6.27
CA GLY A 113 5.50 -8.97 5.22
C GLY A 113 7.01 -9.25 5.13
N ARG A 114 7.70 -9.30 6.28
CA ARG A 114 9.13 -9.67 6.39
C ARG A 114 9.40 -11.05 5.78
N TYR A 115 8.67 -12.06 6.20
CA TYR A 115 8.87 -13.43 5.74
C TYR A 115 8.49 -13.61 4.27
N ARG A 116 7.55 -12.82 3.76
CA ARG A 116 7.21 -12.78 2.33
C ARG A 116 8.38 -12.27 1.49
N ALA A 117 9.07 -11.22 1.93
CA ALA A 117 10.23 -10.69 1.24
C ALA A 117 11.39 -11.70 1.25
N ILE A 118 11.70 -12.31 2.40
CA ILE A 118 12.73 -13.36 2.55
C ILE A 118 12.38 -14.56 1.66
N ALA A 119 11.15 -15.03 1.70
CA ALA A 119 10.69 -16.17 0.92
C ALA A 119 10.83 -15.94 -0.58
N SER A 120 10.37 -14.78 -1.08
CA SER A 120 10.52 -14.42 -2.50
C SER A 120 11.99 -14.35 -2.92
N ALA A 121 12.86 -13.75 -2.09
CA ALA A 121 14.28 -13.65 -2.36
C ALA A 121 14.98 -15.02 -2.33
N THR A 122 14.50 -15.96 -1.49
CA THR A 122 15.03 -17.33 -1.44
C THR A 122 14.73 -18.10 -2.73
N VAL A 123 13.53 -17.97 -3.29
CA VAL A 123 13.19 -18.56 -4.60
C VAL A 123 14.02 -17.93 -5.72
N ILE A 124 14.25 -16.62 -5.68
CA ILE A 124 15.13 -15.93 -6.62
C ILE A 124 16.55 -16.47 -6.51
N LEU A 125 17.06 -16.66 -5.29
CA LEU A 125 18.41 -17.19 -5.06
C LEU A 125 18.56 -18.64 -5.57
N ALA A 126 17.53 -19.48 -5.47
CA ALA A 126 17.54 -20.82 -6.06
C ALA A 126 17.87 -20.76 -7.55
N LEU A 127 17.21 -19.84 -8.28
CA LEU A 127 17.47 -19.66 -9.71
C LEU A 127 18.82 -19.00 -9.98
N TYR A 128 19.27 -18.08 -9.13
CA TYR A 128 20.61 -17.49 -9.21
C TYR A 128 21.70 -18.53 -9.00
N THR A 129 21.50 -19.47 -8.08
CA THR A 129 22.40 -20.61 -7.91
C THR A 129 22.46 -21.45 -9.19
N ALA A 130 21.31 -21.82 -9.73
CA ALA A 130 21.24 -22.61 -10.96
C ALA A 130 21.85 -21.90 -12.19
N LEU A 131 21.76 -20.56 -12.24
CA LEU A 131 22.36 -19.74 -13.29
C LEU A 131 23.89 -19.62 -13.16
N SER A 132 24.41 -19.66 -11.93
CA SER A 132 25.82 -19.39 -11.63
C SER A 132 26.69 -20.64 -11.56
N VAL A 133 26.09 -21.86 -11.46
CA VAL A 133 26.84 -23.10 -11.44
C VAL A 133 27.35 -23.41 -12.86
N PRO A 134 28.67 -23.55 -13.07
CA PRO A 134 29.23 -23.92 -14.36
C PRO A 134 28.75 -25.32 -14.80
N ARG A 135 28.46 -25.49 -16.08
CA ARG A 135 28.13 -26.77 -16.71
C ARG A 135 29.17 -27.09 -17.73
N GLY A 136 29.69 -28.30 -17.69
CA GLY A 136 30.72 -28.79 -18.60
C GLY A 136 31.60 -29.86 -17.94
N PRO A 137 32.61 -30.40 -18.65
CA PRO A 137 33.49 -31.40 -18.09
C PRO A 137 34.11 -30.89 -16.78
N PRO A 138 34.45 -31.80 -15.84
CA PRO A 138 34.59 -31.50 -14.43
C PRO A 138 35.53 -30.30 -14.21
N ALA A 139 34.98 -29.18 -13.86
CA ALA A 139 35.77 -28.17 -13.20
C ALA A 139 36.13 -28.75 -11.83
N ASP A 140 37.40 -28.69 -11.44
CA ASP A 140 37.87 -29.04 -10.10
C ASP A 140 37.26 -28.21 -8.96
N THR A 141 36.11 -27.56 -9.25
CA THR A 141 35.42 -26.67 -8.34
C THR A 141 34.33 -27.41 -7.56
N PRO A 142 34.39 -27.41 -6.23
CA PRO A 142 33.43 -28.12 -5.41
C PRO A 142 32.04 -27.48 -5.54
N PHE A 143 30.96 -28.30 -5.55
CA PHE A 143 29.57 -27.87 -5.72
C PHE A 143 29.12 -26.77 -4.75
N TRP A 144 29.76 -26.66 -3.57
CA TRP A 144 29.43 -25.66 -2.56
C TRP A 144 30.05 -24.27 -2.83
N GLN A 145 31.00 -24.15 -3.76
CA GLN A 145 31.69 -22.88 -4.03
C GLN A 145 30.74 -21.75 -4.46
N VAL A 146 29.87 -21.99 -5.43
CA VAL A 146 28.88 -21.00 -5.91
C VAL A 146 27.88 -20.62 -4.82
N PRO A 147 27.25 -21.57 -4.09
CA PRO A 147 26.45 -21.25 -2.91
C PRO A 147 27.14 -20.37 -1.89
N VAL A 148 28.40 -20.68 -1.54
CA VAL A 148 29.16 -19.88 -0.56
C VAL A 148 29.43 -18.47 -1.06
N LEU A 149 29.74 -18.28 -2.35
CA LEU A 149 29.93 -16.96 -2.94
C LEU A 149 28.60 -16.12 -2.96
N LEU A 150 27.48 -16.75 -3.28
CA LEU A 150 26.17 -16.11 -3.18
C LEU A 150 25.86 -15.69 -1.74
N LEU A 151 26.13 -16.56 -0.76
CA LEU A 151 25.97 -16.26 0.66
C LEU A 151 26.94 -15.16 1.13
N ALA A 152 28.17 -15.16 0.64
CA ALA A 152 29.15 -14.10 0.94
C ALA A 152 28.69 -12.74 0.41
N GLY A 153 28.19 -12.66 -0.83
CA GLY A 153 27.59 -11.45 -1.39
C GLY A 153 26.35 -10.99 -0.61
N ALA A 154 25.51 -11.93 -0.20
CA ALA A 154 24.33 -11.65 0.63
C ALA A 154 24.71 -11.13 2.02
N ALA A 155 25.68 -11.77 2.67
CA ALA A 155 26.19 -11.35 3.98
C ALA A 155 26.86 -9.98 3.92
N TRP A 156 27.65 -9.72 2.89
CA TRP A 156 28.27 -8.41 2.66
C TRP A 156 27.24 -7.29 2.59
N TYR A 157 26.20 -7.44 1.76
CA TYR A 157 25.12 -6.47 1.70
C TYR A 157 24.37 -6.36 3.03
N GLY A 158 24.09 -7.49 3.67
CA GLY A 158 23.39 -7.54 4.95
C GLY A 158 24.14 -6.79 6.05
N LEU A 159 25.46 -6.94 6.14
CA LEU A 159 26.30 -6.21 7.09
C LEU A 159 26.31 -4.70 6.83
N LEU A 160 26.43 -4.28 5.57
CA LEU A 160 26.30 -2.86 5.18
C LEU A 160 24.93 -2.30 5.54
N SER A 161 23.87 -3.07 5.30
CA SER A 161 22.50 -2.70 5.64
C SER A 161 22.29 -2.55 7.14
N LEU A 162 22.89 -3.45 7.93
CA LEU A 162 22.85 -3.40 9.40
C LEU A 162 23.62 -2.17 9.92
N LEU A 163 24.84 -1.94 9.41
CA LEU A 163 25.64 -0.76 9.75
C LEU A 163 24.86 0.54 9.46
N TRP A 164 24.22 0.62 8.29
CA TRP A 164 23.40 1.77 7.92
C TRP A 164 22.19 1.99 8.86
N CYS A 165 21.56 0.88 9.29
CA CYS A 165 20.45 0.93 10.25
C CYS A 165 20.90 1.46 11.62
N VAL A 166 22.13 1.12 12.05
CA VAL A 166 22.70 1.64 13.31
C VAL A 166 23.05 3.13 13.18
N LEU A 167 23.62 3.56 12.04
CA LEU A 167 24.01 4.94 11.80
C LEU A 167 22.80 5.88 11.60
N ALA A 168 21.72 5.39 11.00
CA ALA A 168 20.55 6.20 10.68
C ALA A 168 19.22 5.49 11.02
N PRO A 169 18.96 5.15 12.31
CA PRO A 169 17.85 4.28 12.72
C PRO A 169 16.46 4.86 12.43
N LEU A 170 16.32 6.19 12.48
CA LEU A 170 15.04 6.87 12.31
C LEU A 170 14.78 7.39 10.88
N LEU A 171 15.72 7.17 9.95
CA LEU A 171 15.57 7.65 8.58
C LEU A 171 14.31 7.09 7.89
N PRO A 172 14.04 5.77 7.90
CA PRO A 172 12.84 5.22 7.27
C PRO A 172 11.54 5.70 7.93
N VAL A 173 11.51 5.78 9.27
CA VAL A 173 10.35 6.28 10.03
C VAL A 173 10.00 7.70 9.62
N ARG A 174 10.99 8.57 9.60
CA ARG A 174 10.80 9.96 9.22
C ARG A 174 10.23 10.10 7.81
N HIS A 175 10.73 9.29 6.88
CA HIS A 175 10.22 9.28 5.50
C HIS A 175 8.82 8.69 5.40
N GLY A 176 8.51 7.65 6.18
CA GLY A 176 7.16 7.10 6.24
C GLY A 176 6.14 8.12 6.75
N VAL A 177 6.48 8.86 7.81
CA VAL A 177 5.64 9.95 8.33
C VAL A 177 5.55 11.12 7.33
N ALA A 178 6.65 11.47 6.65
CA ALA A 178 6.64 12.52 5.63
C ALA A 178 5.73 12.16 4.46
N ALA A 179 5.85 10.95 3.92
CA ALA A 179 4.98 10.45 2.85
C ALA A 179 3.50 10.43 3.26
N LEU A 180 3.20 10.11 4.53
CA LEU A 180 1.85 10.18 5.07
C LEU A 180 1.28 11.60 4.99
N TYR A 181 2.05 12.62 5.36
CA TYR A 181 1.62 14.01 5.27
C TYR A 181 1.45 14.48 3.82
N GLU A 182 2.26 13.99 2.88
CA GLU A 182 2.11 14.28 1.45
C GLU A 182 0.80 13.69 0.90
N GLU A 183 0.46 12.44 1.25
CA GLU A 183 -0.80 11.81 0.84
C GLU A 183 -2.01 12.48 1.50
N LEU A 184 -1.91 12.89 2.77
CA LEU A 184 -2.94 13.69 3.43
C LEU A 184 -3.14 15.05 2.73
N GLY A 185 -2.05 15.71 2.34
CA GLY A 185 -2.11 16.94 1.59
C GLY A 185 -2.81 16.76 0.23
N ALA A 186 -2.52 15.68 -0.48
CA ALA A 186 -3.20 15.33 -1.73
C ALA A 186 -4.70 15.06 -1.50
N TYR A 187 -5.06 14.36 -0.43
CA TYR A 187 -6.43 14.07 -0.07
C TYR A 187 -7.23 15.34 0.26
N LEU A 188 -6.68 16.25 1.07
CA LEU A 188 -7.31 17.53 1.43
C LEU A 188 -7.52 18.43 0.20
N ARG A 189 -6.52 18.52 -0.69
CA ARG A 189 -6.65 19.30 -1.94
C ARG A 189 -7.72 18.72 -2.87
N LEU A 190 -7.78 17.40 -2.99
CA LEU A 190 -8.84 16.76 -3.76
C LEU A 190 -10.22 16.99 -3.13
N LYS A 191 -10.29 16.95 -1.79
CA LYS A 191 -11.52 17.27 -1.06
C LYS A 191 -11.95 18.74 -1.25
N ALA A 192 -11.00 19.67 -1.27
CA ALA A 192 -11.26 21.06 -1.57
C ALA A 192 -11.99 21.24 -2.93
N SER A 193 -11.63 20.44 -3.94
CA SER A 193 -12.28 20.52 -5.25
C SER A 193 -13.77 20.19 -5.24
N VAL A 194 -14.26 19.49 -4.21
CA VAL A 194 -15.72 19.19 -4.09
C VAL A 194 -16.52 20.45 -3.72
N PHE A 195 -15.88 21.44 -3.13
CA PHE A 195 -16.49 22.73 -2.75
C PHE A 195 -16.43 23.79 -3.88
N GLU A 196 -15.95 23.41 -5.07
CA GLU A 196 -16.02 24.33 -6.22
C GLU A 196 -17.47 24.73 -6.50
N PRO A 197 -17.81 26.03 -6.53
CA PRO A 197 -19.17 26.52 -6.77
C PRO A 197 -19.51 26.44 -8.27
N VAL A 198 -19.51 25.24 -8.84
CA VAL A 198 -19.82 24.98 -10.26
C VAL A 198 -21.01 24.05 -10.35
N ARG A 199 -22.06 24.47 -11.09
CA ARG A 199 -23.21 23.63 -11.40
C ARG A 199 -22.84 22.54 -12.39
N GLY A 200 -23.32 21.31 -12.18
CA GLY A 200 -23.08 20.20 -13.10
C GLY A 200 -21.74 19.48 -12.93
N VAL A 201 -21.07 19.66 -11.79
CA VAL A 201 -19.88 18.90 -11.44
C VAL A 201 -20.22 17.41 -11.34
N ASP A 202 -19.42 16.54 -11.96
CA ASP A 202 -19.54 15.09 -11.77
C ASP A 202 -19.03 14.72 -10.36
N VAL A 203 -19.95 14.87 -9.39
CA VAL A 203 -19.68 14.57 -7.97
C VAL A 203 -19.35 13.09 -7.78
N GLU A 204 -19.92 12.19 -8.57
CA GLU A 204 -19.61 10.76 -8.47
C GLU A 204 -18.16 10.45 -8.86
N ARG A 205 -17.67 11.06 -9.92
CA ARG A 205 -16.26 10.94 -10.34
C ARG A 205 -15.30 11.48 -9.26
N ARG A 206 -15.64 12.61 -8.64
CA ARG A 206 -14.83 13.18 -7.54
C ARG A 206 -14.87 12.30 -6.30
N ARG A 207 -16.02 11.72 -5.95
CA ARG A 207 -16.16 10.76 -4.84
C ARG A 207 -15.34 9.49 -5.08
N LEU A 208 -15.32 8.99 -6.31
CA LEU A 208 -14.47 7.86 -6.67
C LEU A 208 -12.98 8.19 -6.50
N ALA A 209 -12.54 9.35 -6.97
CA ALA A 209 -11.17 9.81 -6.80
C ALA A 209 -10.80 10.00 -5.31
N LEU A 210 -11.74 10.50 -4.49
CA LEU A 210 -11.57 10.60 -3.04
C LEU A 210 -11.41 9.24 -2.39
N ALA A 211 -12.23 8.24 -2.74
CA ALA A 211 -12.12 6.88 -2.21
C ALA A 211 -10.75 6.25 -2.56
N GLN A 212 -10.28 6.44 -3.78
CA GLN A 212 -8.96 5.96 -4.22
C GLN A 212 -7.80 6.67 -3.48
N THR A 213 -7.92 7.98 -3.27
CA THR A 213 -6.90 8.75 -2.53
C THR A 213 -6.94 8.41 -1.05
N ASN A 214 -8.12 8.21 -0.46
CA ASN A 214 -8.28 7.70 0.89
C ASN A 214 -7.56 6.35 1.08
N ALA A 215 -7.68 5.43 0.14
CA ALA A 215 -6.96 4.16 0.19
C ALA A 215 -5.42 4.34 0.22
N ARG A 216 -4.87 5.36 -0.48
CA ARG A 216 -3.44 5.69 -0.41
C ARG A 216 -3.06 6.26 0.96
N VAL A 217 -3.87 7.14 1.55
CA VAL A 217 -3.65 7.65 2.90
C VAL A 217 -3.65 6.52 3.92
N VAL A 218 -4.63 5.60 3.84
CA VAL A 218 -4.70 4.42 4.72
C VAL A 218 -3.46 3.52 4.57
N ALA A 219 -2.99 3.31 3.34
CA ALA A 219 -1.75 2.56 3.08
C ALA A 219 -0.52 3.25 3.69
N ALA A 220 -0.42 4.59 3.56
CA ALA A 220 0.65 5.38 4.16
C ALA A 220 0.61 5.36 5.70
N LEU A 221 -0.61 5.46 6.30
CA LEU A 221 -0.81 5.29 7.75
C LEU A 221 -0.31 3.93 8.24
N ASN A 222 -0.69 2.86 7.56
CA ASN A 222 -0.27 1.51 7.93
C ASN A 222 1.26 1.32 7.78
N SER A 223 1.86 1.84 6.72
CA SER A 223 3.31 1.78 6.48
C SER A 223 4.10 2.59 7.53
N ALA A 224 3.68 3.83 7.82
CA ALA A 224 4.31 4.66 8.86
C ALA A 224 4.18 4.01 10.24
N LYS A 225 3.01 3.43 10.53
CA LYS A 225 2.78 2.66 11.75
C LYS A 225 3.75 1.50 11.89
N GLU A 226 3.86 0.65 10.87
CA GLU A 226 4.74 -0.53 10.88
C GLU A 226 6.19 -0.13 11.15
N SER A 227 6.66 0.93 10.49
CA SER A 227 8.00 1.47 10.65
C SER A 227 8.26 2.05 12.05
N LEU A 228 7.30 2.80 12.63
CA LEU A 228 7.37 3.34 13.97
C LEU A 228 7.45 2.23 15.02
N PHE A 229 6.46 1.33 15.00
CA PHE A 229 6.28 0.32 16.03
C PHE A 229 7.35 -0.79 15.98
N SER A 230 7.97 -1.05 14.81
CA SER A 230 9.11 -1.97 14.72
C SER A 230 10.31 -1.51 15.57
N ARG A 231 10.38 -0.21 15.89
CA ARG A 231 11.46 0.41 16.69
C ARG A 231 11.10 0.64 18.14
N MET A 232 9.82 0.43 18.51
CA MET A 232 9.36 0.57 19.89
C MET A 232 9.56 -0.74 20.65
N GLY A 233 10.31 -0.68 21.75
CA GLY A 233 10.49 -1.81 22.67
C GLY A 233 9.22 -2.03 23.51
N ALA A 234 8.99 -3.29 23.98
CA ALA A 234 7.86 -3.60 24.88
C ALA A 234 7.98 -2.95 26.28
N ALA A 235 9.20 -2.60 26.69
CA ALA A 235 9.53 -2.26 28.07
C ALA A 235 9.85 -0.77 28.33
N LYS A 236 10.03 0.05 27.28
CA LYS A 236 10.37 1.47 27.47
C LYS A 236 9.49 2.35 26.59
N PRO A 237 8.93 3.45 27.15
CA PRO A 237 8.26 4.46 26.34
C PRO A 237 9.25 5.07 25.33
N PRO A 238 8.77 5.52 24.15
CA PRO A 238 9.61 6.18 23.18
C PRO A 238 10.07 7.55 23.73
N GLU A 239 11.34 7.91 23.48
CA GLU A 239 11.94 9.14 23.94
C GLU A 239 12.51 9.96 22.76
N GLY A 240 12.70 11.26 22.96
CA GLY A 240 13.38 12.13 22.03
C GLY A 240 12.74 12.20 20.64
N ARG A 241 13.52 12.02 19.58
CA ARG A 241 13.06 12.14 18.18
C ARG A 241 12.05 11.07 17.77
N LEU A 242 12.10 9.87 18.36
CA LEU A 242 11.12 8.82 18.06
C LEU A 242 9.74 9.22 18.59
N LEU A 243 9.67 9.80 19.80
CA LEU A 243 8.46 10.34 20.39
C LEU A 243 7.87 11.47 19.53
N GLN A 244 8.71 12.37 19.01
CA GLN A 244 8.26 13.43 18.10
C GLN A 244 7.61 12.87 16.83
N LEU A 245 8.23 11.86 16.21
CA LEU A 245 7.68 11.20 15.03
C LEU A 245 6.38 10.42 15.33
N LEU A 246 6.28 9.83 16.52
CA LEU A 246 5.06 9.16 16.98
C LEU A 246 3.92 10.16 17.18
N ASN A 247 4.19 11.30 17.80
CA ASN A 247 3.20 12.36 17.99
C ASN A 247 2.73 12.91 16.63
N LEU A 248 3.65 13.14 15.68
CA LEU A 248 3.30 13.53 14.32
C LEU A 248 2.43 12.47 13.61
N TYR A 249 2.69 11.19 13.85
CA TYR A 249 1.85 10.11 13.33
C TYR A 249 0.43 10.17 13.91
N PHE A 250 0.26 10.38 15.21
CA PHE A 250 -1.06 10.49 15.81
C PHE A 250 -1.81 11.75 15.34
N ILE A 251 -1.11 12.89 15.22
CA ILE A 251 -1.70 14.10 14.63
C ILE A 251 -2.15 13.83 13.19
N ALA A 252 -1.35 13.15 12.38
CA ALA A 252 -1.73 12.78 11.02
C ALA A 252 -2.95 11.86 10.99
N GLN A 253 -3.05 10.92 11.94
CA GLN A 253 -4.24 10.06 12.10
C GLN A 253 -5.48 10.89 12.45
N ASP A 254 -5.38 11.85 13.36
CA ASP A 254 -6.48 12.74 13.74
C ASP A 254 -6.89 13.67 12.57
N ILE A 255 -5.91 14.21 11.83
CA ILE A 255 -6.18 14.99 10.61
C ILE A 255 -6.95 14.15 9.60
N HIS A 256 -6.52 12.88 9.37
CA HIS A 256 -7.24 11.96 8.48
C HIS A 256 -8.67 11.71 8.98
N GLU A 257 -8.86 11.51 10.27
CA GLU A 257 -10.18 11.33 10.86
C GLU A 257 -11.10 12.51 10.56
N ARG A 258 -10.66 13.71 10.86
CA ARG A 258 -11.41 14.94 10.63
C ARG A 258 -11.61 15.23 9.14
N ALA A 259 -10.60 14.98 8.33
CA ALA A 259 -10.71 15.12 6.89
C ALA A 259 -11.70 14.12 6.29
N SER A 260 -11.74 12.87 6.74
CA SER A 260 -12.71 11.87 6.28
C SER A 260 -14.13 12.13 6.80
N SER A 261 -14.27 12.74 7.97
CA SER A 261 -15.55 13.02 8.61
C SER A 261 -16.35 14.21 8.04
N SER A 262 -15.77 15.03 7.18
CA SER A 262 -16.43 16.22 6.63
C SER A 262 -17.14 15.90 5.32
N HIS A 263 -18.19 15.07 5.33
CA HIS A 263 -19.04 14.83 4.17
C HIS A 263 -20.44 15.38 4.42
N TYR A 264 -20.92 16.19 3.48
CA TYR A 264 -22.20 16.87 3.52
C TYR A 264 -22.91 16.77 2.17
N HIS A 265 -24.15 17.23 2.06
CA HIS A 265 -24.90 17.31 0.80
C HIS A 265 -24.37 18.44 -0.09
N TYR A 266 -23.20 18.25 -0.70
CA TYR A 266 -22.54 19.26 -1.53
C TYR A 266 -23.42 19.81 -2.66
N ASN A 267 -24.26 18.96 -3.28
CA ASN A 267 -25.16 19.39 -4.36
C ASN A 267 -26.22 20.34 -3.82
N GLU A 268 -26.80 20.02 -2.66
CA GLU A 268 -27.80 20.89 -2.01
C GLU A 268 -27.16 22.23 -1.61
N TRP A 269 -25.94 22.19 -1.08
CA TRP A 269 -25.20 23.41 -0.74
C TRP A 269 -24.83 24.21 -1.99
N ALA A 270 -24.43 23.56 -3.08
CA ALA A 270 -24.10 24.21 -4.33
C ALA A 270 -25.36 24.93 -4.93
N ASP A 271 -26.57 24.38 -4.76
CA ASP A 271 -27.81 25.01 -5.24
C ASP A 271 -28.26 26.15 -4.33
N VAL A 272 -28.29 25.92 -3.01
CA VAL A 272 -28.81 26.87 -2.03
C VAL A 272 -27.84 28.04 -1.77
N LEU A 273 -26.53 27.80 -1.75
CA LEU A 273 -25.49 28.77 -1.41
C LEU A 273 -24.71 29.26 -2.63
N PHE A 274 -25.17 28.99 -3.86
CA PHE A 274 -24.47 29.33 -5.09
C PHE A 274 -24.07 30.80 -5.21
N HIS A 275 -24.90 31.70 -4.75
CA HIS A 275 -24.68 33.14 -4.80
C HIS A 275 -23.89 33.71 -3.61
N SER A 276 -23.37 32.83 -2.73
CA SER A 276 -22.53 33.21 -1.59
C SER A 276 -21.09 32.82 -1.82
N ASP A 277 -20.15 33.49 -1.14
CA ASP A 277 -18.72 33.17 -1.20
C ASP A 277 -18.29 32.04 -0.25
N VAL A 278 -19.20 31.54 0.58
CA VAL A 278 -18.90 30.61 1.66
C VAL A 278 -18.32 29.28 1.17
N LEU A 279 -18.79 28.76 0.04
CA LEU A 279 -18.26 27.52 -0.54
C LEU A 279 -16.82 27.71 -1.04
N TYR A 280 -16.53 28.84 -1.68
CA TYR A 280 -15.19 29.20 -2.11
C TYR A 280 -14.26 29.37 -0.89
N ARG A 281 -14.73 29.95 0.22
CA ARG A 281 -13.94 30.08 1.44
C ARG A 281 -13.65 28.72 2.08
N CYS A 282 -14.61 27.79 2.09
CA CYS A 282 -14.37 26.38 2.50
C CYS A 282 -13.31 25.70 1.63
N GLN A 283 -13.42 25.87 0.31
CA GLN A 283 -12.42 25.37 -0.65
C GLN A 283 -11.03 25.92 -0.35
N ARG A 284 -10.91 27.24 -0.14
CA ARG A 284 -9.65 27.93 0.13
C ARG A 284 -8.99 27.41 1.41
N VAL A 285 -9.74 27.24 2.50
CA VAL A 285 -9.23 26.71 3.78
C VAL A 285 -8.69 25.30 3.58
N LEU A 286 -9.46 24.39 2.98
CA LEU A 286 -9.03 23.02 2.72
C LEU A 286 -7.80 22.96 1.81
N MET A 287 -7.73 23.82 0.80
CA MET A 287 -6.56 23.91 -0.10
C MET A 287 -5.31 24.31 0.66
N LEU A 288 -5.38 25.35 1.50
CA LEU A 288 -4.26 25.82 2.31
C LEU A 288 -3.83 24.77 3.34
N GLN A 289 -4.76 24.08 3.99
CA GLN A 289 -4.47 22.96 4.89
C GLN A 289 -3.79 21.80 4.16
N GLY A 290 -4.22 21.49 2.93
CA GLY A 290 -3.57 20.49 2.08
C GLY A 290 -2.15 20.88 1.66
N VAL A 291 -1.91 22.18 1.38
CA VAL A 291 -0.57 22.71 1.10
C VAL A 291 0.30 22.62 2.36
N ALA A 292 -0.23 23.00 3.52
CA ALA A 292 0.51 22.92 4.80
C ALA A 292 0.92 21.47 5.14
N CYS A 293 0.04 20.48 4.92
CA CYS A 293 0.40 19.07 5.07
C CYS A 293 1.57 18.68 4.14
N THR A 294 1.53 19.08 2.87
CA THR A 294 2.61 18.77 1.91
C THR A 294 3.92 19.45 2.31
N GLN A 295 3.88 20.70 2.73
CA GLN A 295 5.04 21.44 3.21
C GLN A 295 5.63 20.80 4.48
N LEU A 296 4.81 20.29 5.39
CA LEU A 296 5.27 19.57 6.57
C LEU A 296 5.97 18.25 6.17
N GLY A 297 5.41 17.50 5.21
CA GLY A 297 6.07 16.33 4.63
C GLY A 297 7.45 16.67 4.05
N GLU A 298 7.55 17.74 3.25
CA GLU A 298 8.83 18.20 2.70
C GLU A 298 9.82 18.67 3.78
N ALA A 299 9.36 19.38 4.81
CA ALA A 299 10.17 19.83 5.91
C ALA A 299 10.76 18.65 6.70
N LEU A 300 9.95 17.61 6.93
CA LEU A 300 10.39 16.35 7.54
C LEU A 300 11.45 15.64 6.67
N HIS A 301 11.28 15.60 5.35
CA HIS A 301 12.29 15.07 4.44
C HIS A 301 13.61 15.83 4.55
N ARG A 302 13.56 17.16 4.57
CA ARG A 302 14.73 18.04 4.53
C ARG A 302 15.35 18.35 5.90
N ARG A 303 14.78 17.85 7.01
CA ARG A 303 15.16 18.17 8.41
C ARG A 303 15.17 19.69 8.68
N ARG A 304 14.22 20.40 8.11
CA ARG A 304 14.08 21.85 8.34
C ARG A 304 12.90 22.13 9.26
N PRO A 305 12.98 23.11 10.16
CA PRO A 305 11.79 23.58 10.86
C PRO A 305 10.81 24.16 9.83
N LEU A 306 9.53 23.89 10.00
CA LEU A 306 8.48 24.50 9.20
C LEU A 306 8.02 25.77 9.92
N ALA A 307 8.21 26.91 9.29
CA ALA A 307 7.51 28.14 9.66
C ALA A 307 6.16 28.14 8.97
N ARG A 308 5.09 28.22 9.74
CA ARG A 308 3.72 28.26 9.21
C ARG A 308 3.37 29.67 8.76
N ASP A 309 2.75 29.79 7.59
CA ASP A 309 2.19 31.03 7.08
C ASP A 309 0.88 31.37 7.81
N ALA A 310 0.65 32.64 8.08
CA ALA A 310 -0.58 33.16 8.67
C ALA A 310 -1.82 33.01 7.76
N ALA A 311 -1.63 32.69 6.48
CA ALA A 311 -2.70 32.59 5.48
C ALA A 311 -3.82 31.59 5.85
N GLY A 312 -3.48 30.51 6.57
CA GLY A 312 -4.46 29.52 7.04
C GLY A 312 -5.43 30.11 8.09
N GLY A 313 -4.89 30.83 9.08
CA GLY A 313 -5.68 31.50 10.11
C GLY A 313 -6.58 32.59 9.54
N GLN A 314 -6.04 33.40 8.61
CA GLN A 314 -6.85 34.42 7.92
C GLN A 314 -7.99 33.82 7.10
N ALA A 315 -7.74 32.74 6.36
CA ALA A 315 -8.78 32.07 5.59
C ALA A 315 -9.89 31.48 6.48
N LEU A 316 -9.56 31.01 7.68
CA LEU A 316 -10.54 30.55 8.66
C LEU A 316 -11.36 31.71 9.24
N ALA A 317 -10.74 32.84 9.55
CA ALA A 317 -11.45 34.06 9.97
C ALA A 317 -12.42 34.52 8.88
N ASP A 318 -11.94 34.62 7.63
CA ASP A 318 -12.77 34.97 6.48
C ASP A 318 -13.97 34.01 6.29
N LEU A 319 -13.80 32.71 6.53
CA LEU A 319 -14.88 31.73 6.47
C LEU A 319 -15.89 31.96 7.59
N HIS A 320 -15.42 32.23 8.80
CA HIS A 320 -16.28 32.52 9.95
C HIS A 320 -17.15 33.79 9.70
N ASP A 321 -16.53 34.86 9.23
CA ASP A 321 -17.22 36.11 8.92
C ASP A 321 -18.28 35.94 7.83
N SER A 322 -18.00 35.12 6.80
CA SER A 322 -18.99 34.79 5.75
C SER A 322 -20.17 34.01 6.32
N ILE A 323 -19.96 33.06 7.23
CA ILE A 323 -21.05 32.31 7.87
C ILE A 323 -21.89 33.26 8.74
N VAL A 324 -21.28 34.11 9.55
CA VAL A 324 -21.99 35.11 10.39
C VAL A 324 -22.78 36.07 9.53
N TYR A 325 -22.25 36.50 8.39
CA TYR A 325 -22.95 37.37 7.45
C TYR A 325 -24.26 36.73 6.91
N LEU A 326 -24.16 35.46 6.46
CA LEU A 326 -25.34 34.72 5.97
C LEU A 326 -26.40 34.50 7.04
N GLU A 327 -25.99 34.30 8.29
CA GLU A 327 -26.91 34.16 9.42
C GLU A 327 -27.67 35.43 9.71
N ARG A 328 -26.99 36.58 9.63
CA ARG A 328 -27.66 37.90 9.82
C ARG A 328 -28.69 38.18 8.77
N GLN A 329 -28.63 37.59 7.58
CA GLN A 329 -29.62 37.74 6.54
C GLN A 329 -30.95 37.00 6.85
N GLY A 330 -30.94 36.01 7.75
CA GLY A 330 -32.15 35.39 8.33
C GLY A 330 -33.00 34.60 7.35
N GLN A 331 -32.48 34.14 6.19
CA GLN A 331 -33.27 33.38 5.23
C GLN A 331 -33.57 31.96 5.77
N SER A 332 -34.83 31.60 5.85
CA SER A 332 -35.29 30.31 6.39
C SER A 332 -34.71 29.11 5.63
N ALA A 333 -34.54 29.22 4.32
CA ALA A 333 -33.95 28.19 3.47
C ALA A 333 -32.46 27.86 3.82
N TRP A 334 -31.75 28.78 4.48
CA TRP A 334 -30.35 28.64 4.83
C TRP A 334 -30.10 28.04 6.21
N LEU A 335 -31.13 27.91 7.07
CA LEU A 335 -30.93 27.46 8.45
C LEU A 335 -30.28 26.09 8.58
N ARG A 336 -30.72 25.09 7.81
CA ARG A 336 -30.14 23.76 7.82
C ARG A 336 -28.68 23.73 7.24
N PRO A 337 -28.44 24.27 6.01
CA PRO A 337 -27.10 24.41 5.46
C PRO A 337 -26.13 25.15 6.38
N LEU A 338 -26.54 26.25 7.02
CA LEU A 338 -25.69 27.04 7.91
C LEU A 338 -25.29 26.29 9.18
N ARG A 339 -26.18 25.47 9.77
CA ARG A 339 -25.84 24.62 10.92
C ARG A 339 -24.74 23.62 10.55
N SER A 340 -24.88 22.98 9.39
CA SER A 340 -23.87 22.03 8.88
C SER A 340 -22.54 22.72 8.50
N LEU A 341 -22.60 23.94 7.96
CA LEU A 341 -21.41 24.76 7.67
C LEU A 341 -20.67 25.19 8.93
N ARG A 342 -21.38 25.54 10.00
CA ARG A 342 -20.74 25.83 11.31
C ARG A 342 -20.01 24.59 11.86
N ALA A 343 -20.59 23.41 11.72
CA ALA A 343 -19.94 22.17 12.13
C ALA A 343 -18.68 21.89 11.29
N LEU A 344 -18.76 22.12 9.97
CA LEU A 344 -17.60 22.04 9.08
C LEU A 344 -16.53 23.07 9.48
N ALA A 345 -16.88 24.32 9.68
CA ALA A 345 -15.93 25.39 10.07
C ALA A 345 -15.21 25.04 11.38
N ARG A 346 -15.93 24.52 12.39
CA ARG A 346 -15.32 24.03 13.65
C ARG A 346 -14.36 22.87 13.39
N ASN A 347 -14.71 21.94 12.53
CA ASN A 347 -13.84 20.83 12.18
C ASN A 347 -12.56 21.32 11.46
N LEU A 348 -12.69 22.25 10.51
CA LEU A 348 -11.56 22.88 9.82
C LEU A 348 -10.67 23.69 10.76
N SER A 349 -11.26 24.42 11.74
CA SER A 349 -10.52 25.12 12.77
C SER A 349 -9.70 24.17 13.65
N THR A 350 -10.29 23.04 14.07
CA THR A 350 -9.57 22.02 14.86
C THR A 350 -8.45 21.38 14.05
N LEU A 351 -8.68 21.09 12.75
CA LEU A 351 -7.64 20.57 11.86
C LEU A 351 -6.48 21.58 11.73
N ASP A 352 -6.79 22.86 11.65
CA ASP A 352 -5.81 23.92 11.60
C ASP A 352 -4.97 24.01 12.89
N ALA A 353 -5.63 23.88 14.05
CA ALA A 353 -4.94 23.82 15.34
C ALA A 353 -4.02 22.59 15.44
N GLN A 354 -4.44 21.43 14.94
CA GLN A 354 -3.59 20.23 14.87
C GLN A 354 -2.37 20.44 13.98
N LEU A 355 -2.53 21.06 12.81
CA LEU A 355 -1.40 21.43 11.95
C LEU A 355 -0.45 22.41 12.64
N THR A 356 -0.97 23.36 13.42
CA THR A 356 -0.16 24.27 14.22
C THR A 356 0.63 23.50 15.29
N THR A 357 -0.02 22.60 16.00
CA THR A 357 0.63 21.73 16.99
C THR A 357 1.73 20.88 16.36
N ALA A 358 1.51 20.35 15.14
CA ALA A 358 2.50 19.55 14.41
C ALA A 358 3.79 20.34 14.07
N THR A 359 3.71 21.68 13.99
CA THR A 359 4.88 22.53 13.67
C THR A 359 5.62 23.02 14.91
N GLN A 360 5.08 22.84 16.11
CA GLN A 360 5.68 23.26 17.38
C GLN A 360 6.53 22.14 17.99
N PRO A 361 7.60 22.46 18.72
CA PRO A 361 8.35 21.47 19.49
C PRO A 361 7.46 20.94 20.62
N MET A 362 7.04 19.69 20.52
CA MET A 362 6.13 19.07 21.49
C MET A 362 6.89 18.65 22.75
N GLN A 363 6.44 19.15 23.89
CA GLN A 363 6.81 18.70 25.24
C GLN A 363 5.66 17.83 25.77
N GLY A 364 5.93 16.54 25.98
CA GLY A 364 4.97 15.59 26.56
C GLY A 364 4.55 14.48 25.61
N ALA A 365 4.30 13.29 26.16
CA ALA A 365 3.85 12.14 25.43
C ALA A 365 2.33 12.18 25.28
N VAL A 366 1.81 12.29 24.06
CA VAL A 366 0.47 11.78 23.76
C VAL A 366 0.63 10.27 23.61
N LEU A 367 0.47 9.55 24.72
CA LEU A 367 0.44 8.09 24.75
C LEU A 367 -0.88 7.64 24.11
N GLY A 368 -0.91 7.62 22.79
CA GLY A 368 -1.89 6.82 22.08
C GLY A 368 -1.63 5.34 22.40
N ASP A 369 -2.68 4.55 22.45
CA ASP A 369 -2.65 3.18 22.96
C ASP A 369 -1.73 2.29 22.09
N ILE A 370 -0.62 1.88 22.68
CA ILE A 370 0.37 0.97 22.08
C ILE A 370 -0.22 -0.45 21.89
N ALA A 371 -1.36 -0.73 22.55
CA ALA A 371 -2.04 -2.03 22.50
C ALA A 371 -2.59 -2.43 21.13
N LEU A 372 -2.75 -1.47 20.19
CA LEU A 372 -3.17 -1.73 18.80
C LEU A 372 -2.10 -2.43 17.93
N PHE A 373 -0.96 -2.80 18.50
CA PHE A 373 0.13 -3.38 17.75
C PHE A 373 0.14 -4.92 17.83
N ASP A 374 -0.14 -5.58 16.72
CA ASP A 374 0.04 -7.02 16.57
C ASP A 374 1.49 -7.32 16.14
N ARG A 375 2.31 -7.78 17.10
CA ARG A 375 3.66 -8.29 16.83
C ARG A 375 3.54 -9.70 16.30
N THR A 376 3.78 -9.87 15.04
CA THR A 376 3.64 -11.16 14.39
C THR A 376 4.93 -11.66 13.78
N PRO A 377 5.20 -12.95 13.83
CA PRO A 377 4.53 -13.99 14.65
C PRO A 377 5.04 -13.99 16.09
N ARG A 378 4.16 -14.39 17.05
CA ARG A 378 4.52 -14.51 18.48
C ARG A 378 5.23 -15.84 18.79
N SER A 379 4.95 -16.87 18.00
CA SER A 379 5.52 -18.21 18.15
C SER A 379 5.56 -18.96 16.81
N LEU A 380 6.31 -20.06 16.76
CA LEU A 380 6.30 -20.96 15.59
C LEU A 380 4.90 -21.59 15.36
N ALA A 381 4.14 -21.83 16.42
CA ALA A 381 2.78 -22.33 16.33
C ALA A 381 1.83 -21.30 15.70
N ASP A 382 1.98 -20.01 16.03
CA ASP A 382 1.23 -18.93 15.37
C ASP A 382 1.61 -18.81 13.89
N ALA A 383 2.91 -18.87 13.57
CA ALA A 383 3.38 -18.86 12.19
C ALA A 383 2.78 -20.01 11.37
N TRP A 384 2.80 -21.24 11.93
CA TRP A 384 2.20 -22.42 11.30
C TRP A 384 0.68 -22.28 11.16
N GLY A 385 0.00 -21.77 12.18
CA GLY A 385 -1.45 -21.50 12.15
C GLY A 385 -1.83 -20.55 11.01
N ARG A 386 -1.02 -19.51 10.75
CA ARG A 386 -1.21 -18.57 9.63
C ARG A 386 -1.03 -19.24 8.26
N VAL A 387 -0.01 -20.08 8.11
CA VAL A 387 0.21 -20.85 6.88
C VAL A 387 -0.94 -21.83 6.66
N ARG A 388 -1.35 -22.59 7.70
CA ARG A 388 -2.43 -23.56 7.64
C ARG A 388 -3.77 -22.92 7.20
N LYS A 389 -4.06 -21.71 7.68
CA LYS A 389 -5.24 -20.94 7.26
C LYS A 389 -5.26 -20.59 5.77
N GLN A 390 -4.11 -20.62 5.09
CA GLN A 390 -4.02 -20.35 3.65
C GLN A 390 -4.02 -21.63 2.79
N LEU A 391 -3.91 -22.81 3.39
CA LEU A 391 -3.86 -24.12 2.67
C LEU A 391 -5.25 -24.56 2.21
N HIS A 392 -5.93 -23.72 1.42
CA HIS A 392 -7.20 -24.06 0.79
C HIS A 392 -7.34 -23.39 -0.59
N ALA A 393 -8.05 -24.03 -1.51
CA ALA A 393 -8.19 -23.58 -2.89
C ALA A 393 -8.84 -22.19 -3.09
N ARG A 394 -9.52 -21.64 -2.06
CA ARG A 394 -10.10 -20.30 -2.09
C ARG A 394 -9.09 -19.22 -1.74
N SER A 395 -7.93 -19.57 -1.12
CA SER A 395 -6.89 -18.61 -0.76
C SER A 395 -6.19 -18.07 -2.02
N ALA A 396 -6.03 -16.74 -2.11
CA ALA A 396 -5.28 -16.11 -3.19
C ALA A 396 -3.79 -16.49 -3.17
N LEU A 397 -3.22 -16.62 -1.96
CA LEU A 397 -1.83 -17.00 -1.78
C LEU A 397 -1.59 -18.46 -2.23
N PHE A 398 -2.48 -19.39 -1.88
CA PHE A 398 -2.40 -20.78 -2.33
C PHE A 398 -2.49 -20.88 -3.86
N ARG A 399 -3.48 -20.20 -4.48
CA ARG A 399 -3.62 -20.17 -5.94
C ARG A 399 -2.38 -19.60 -6.62
N HIS A 400 -1.81 -18.53 -6.06
CA HIS A 400 -0.57 -17.96 -6.58
C HIS A 400 0.60 -18.92 -6.43
N ALA A 401 0.74 -19.61 -5.29
CA ALA A 401 1.78 -20.61 -5.07
C ALA A 401 1.70 -21.76 -6.10
N VAL A 402 0.52 -22.33 -6.30
CA VAL A 402 0.29 -23.37 -7.30
C VAL A 402 0.60 -22.87 -8.72
N ARG A 403 0.10 -21.69 -9.06
CA ARG A 403 0.32 -21.08 -10.38
C ARG A 403 1.81 -20.84 -10.67
N LEU A 404 2.52 -20.22 -9.71
CA LEU A 404 3.95 -19.94 -9.85
C LEU A 404 4.74 -21.25 -9.99
N THR A 405 4.44 -22.24 -9.16
CA THR A 405 5.10 -23.54 -9.20
C THR A 405 4.91 -24.23 -10.55
N LEU A 406 3.67 -24.30 -11.06
CA LEU A 406 3.40 -24.91 -12.37
C LEU A 406 3.99 -24.09 -13.53
N ALA A 407 3.96 -22.75 -13.44
CA ALA A 407 4.61 -21.89 -14.44
C ALA A 407 6.13 -22.11 -14.49
N LEU A 408 6.78 -22.27 -13.34
CA LEU A 408 8.20 -22.62 -13.28
C LEU A 408 8.48 -24.04 -13.83
N GLY A 409 7.58 -25.00 -13.58
CA GLY A 409 7.68 -26.34 -14.17
C GLY A 409 7.60 -26.30 -15.70
N LEU A 410 6.62 -25.57 -16.25
CA LEU A 410 6.49 -25.36 -17.70
C LEU A 410 7.70 -24.59 -18.26
N GLY A 411 8.19 -23.59 -17.53
CA GLY A 411 9.40 -22.84 -17.89
C GLY A 411 10.63 -23.74 -17.96
N TYR A 412 10.75 -24.71 -17.04
CA TYR A 412 11.84 -25.69 -17.05
C TYR A 412 11.75 -26.63 -18.26
N VAL A 413 10.55 -27.12 -18.57
CA VAL A 413 10.34 -27.93 -19.78
C VAL A 413 10.70 -27.13 -21.04
N ALA A 414 10.23 -25.89 -21.14
CA ALA A 414 10.56 -25.01 -22.26
C ALA A 414 12.07 -24.79 -22.37
N MET A 415 12.77 -24.55 -21.25
CA MET A 415 14.22 -24.44 -21.22
C MET A 415 14.92 -25.69 -21.75
N GLN A 416 14.48 -26.90 -21.36
CA GLN A 416 15.06 -28.15 -21.81
C GLN A 416 14.86 -28.38 -23.33
N LEU A 417 13.78 -27.84 -23.89
CA LEU A 417 13.47 -27.98 -25.32
C LEU A 417 14.18 -26.94 -26.21
N THR A 418 14.53 -25.77 -25.64
CA THR A 418 15.13 -24.64 -26.40
C THR A 418 16.62 -24.53 -26.22
N ASP A 419 17.08 -24.28 -24.98
CA ASP A 419 18.49 -24.12 -24.62
C ASP A 419 18.72 -24.61 -23.18
N PRO A 420 19.08 -25.89 -23.00
CA PRO A 420 19.33 -26.44 -21.67
C PRO A 420 20.50 -25.79 -20.92
N GLN A 421 21.42 -25.15 -21.61
CA GLN A 421 22.62 -24.57 -21.00
C GLN A 421 22.40 -23.14 -20.51
N HIS A 422 21.69 -22.31 -21.28
CA HIS A 422 21.55 -20.88 -21.00
C HIS A 422 20.12 -20.44 -20.66
N GLY A 423 19.08 -21.29 -20.89
CA GLY A 423 17.66 -20.95 -20.79
C GLY A 423 17.12 -20.66 -19.37
N TYR A 424 17.94 -20.59 -18.31
CA TYR A 424 17.49 -20.24 -16.95
C TYR A 424 16.86 -18.84 -16.85
N TRP A 425 17.06 -18.01 -17.86
CA TRP A 425 16.42 -16.71 -17.95
C TRP A 425 14.91 -16.82 -18.19
N ILE A 426 14.42 -17.92 -18.79
CA ILE A 426 13.01 -18.24 -18.89
C ILE A 426 12.41 -18.34 -17.48
N LEU A 427 13.06 -19.12 -16.61
CA LEU A 427 12.61 -19.32 -15.22
C LEU A 427 12.65 -18.04 -14.41
N LEU A 428 13.72 -17.25 -14.52
CA LEU A 428 13.84 -15.95 -13.85
C LEU A 428 12.76 -14.98 -14.33
N THR A 429 12.50 -14.91 -15.62
CA THR A 429 11.45 -14.07 -16.17
C THR A 429 10.08 -14.53 -15.67
N THR A 430 9.80 -15.84 -15.73
CA THR A 430 8.57 -16.43 -15.21
C THR A 430 8.34 -16.05 -13.73
N LEU A 431 9.38 -16.17 -12.89
CA LEU A 431 9.31 -15.83 -11.47
C LEU A 431 8.99 -14.34 -11.24
N PHE A 432 9.69 -13.44 -11.94
CA PHE A 432 9.52 -11.99 -11.71
C PHE A 432 8.22 -11.44 -12.28
N VAL A 433 7.70 -12.05 -13.34
CA VAL A 433 6.52 -11.56 -14.07
C VAL A 433 5.22 -12.16 -13.55
N CYS A 434 5.23 -13.40 -13.06
CA CYS A 434 4.05 -14.05 -12.50
C CYS A 434 3.65 -13.37 -11.17
N GLN A 435 2.66 -12.49 -11.25
CA GLN A 435 2.12 -11.75 -10.11
C GLN A 435 0.81 -12.38 -9.62
N PRO A 436 0.36 -12.08 -8.38
CA PRO A 436 -0.91 -12.62 -7.87
C PRO A 436 -2.14 -12.22 -8.70
N THR A 437 -2.14 -11.02 -9.32
CA THR A 437 -3.28 -10.48 -10.07
C THR A 437 -3.01 -10.43 -11.58
N TYR A 438 -4.07 -10.55 -12.38
CA TYR A 438 -3.99 -10.51 -13.85
C TYR A 438 -3.38 -9.21 -14.37
N GLY A 439 -3.93 -8.07 -13.97
CA GLY A 439 -3.47 -6.77 -14.47
C GLY A 439 -1.99 -6.52 -14.15
N ALA A 440 -1.55 -6.88 -12.93
CA ALA A 440 -0.15 -6.78 -12.55
C ALA A 440 0.74 -7.70 -13.41
N THR A 441 0.31 -8.96 -13.69
CA THR A 441 1.07 -9.89 -14.52
C THR A 441 1.23 -9.37 -15.94
N VAL A 442 0.14 -8.98 -16.63
CA VAL A 442 0.19 -8.50 -18.00
C VAL A 442 1.03 -7.21 -18.11
N ALA A 443 0.84 -6.27 -17.20
CA ALA A 443 1.65 -5.05 -17.16
C ALA A 443 3.13 -5.38 -16.96
N ARG A 444 3.46 -6.32 -16.07
CA ARG A 444 4.85 -6.76 -15.81
C ARG A 444 5.47 -7.47 -17.00
N VAL A 445 4.71 -8.32 -17.75
CA VAL A 445 5.17 -8.95 -18.99
C VAL A 445 5.61 -7.88 -19.99
N ALA A 446 4.71 -6.95 -20.32
CA ALA A 446 5.00 -5.90 -21.31
C ALA A 446 6.20 -5.02 -20.87
N GLN A 447 6.21 -4.60 -19.61
CA GLN A 447 7.31 -3.81 -19.03
C GLN A 447 8.64 -4.57 -19.01
N ARG A 448 8.62 -5.88 -18.75
CA ARG A 448 9.80 -6.74 -18.72
C ARG A 448 10.40 -6.90 -20.11
N ILE A 449 9.58 -7.19 -21.13
CA ILE A 449 10.02 -7.33 -22.52
C ILE A 449 10.62 -6.01 -23.01
N LEU A 450 9.90 -4.90 -22.84
CA LEU A 450 10.38 -3.58 -23.25
C LEU A 450 11.67 -3.18 -22.54
N GLY A 451 11.74 -3.36 -21.22
CA GLY A 451 12.93 -3.02 -20.44
C GLY A 451 14.13 -3.91 -20.80
N THR A 452 13.92 -5.20 -21.04
CA THR A 452 14.98 -6.11 -21.50
C THR A 452 15.48 -5.70 -22.88
N ALA A 453 14.60 -5.42 -23.83
CA ALA A 453 14.98 -4.97 -25.17
C ALA A 453 15.80 -3.66 -25.12
N LEU A 454 15.36 -2.68 -24.34
CA LEU A 454 16.10 -1.43 -24.14
C LEU A 454 17.47 -1.66 -23.47
N GLY A 455 17.52 -2.51 -22.43
CA GLY A 455 18.75 -2.83 -21.73
C GLY A 455 19.77 -3.56 -22.63
N LEU A 456 19.31 -4.47 -23.48
CA LEU A 456 20.13 -5.17 -24.46
C LEU A 456 20.64 -4.23 -25.57
N LEU A 457 19.79 -3.33 -26.06
CA LEU A 457 20.17 -2.35 -27.07
C LEU A 457 21.25 -1.39 -26.55
N VAL A 458 21.06 -0.85 -25.35
CA VAL A 458 22.05 0.00 -24.68
C VAL A 458 23.32 -0.80 -24.41
N GLY A 459 23.17 -2.05 -23.93
CA GLY A 459 24.32 -2.92 -23.66
C GLY A 459 25.13 -3.25 -24.90
N TRP A 460 24.46 -3.56 -26.01
CA TRP A 460 25.12 -3.74 -27.30
C TRP A 460 25.93 -2.50 -27.71
N ALA A 461 25.33 -1.32 -27.62
CA ALA A 461 26.02 -0.07 -27.96
C ALA A 461 27.22 0.19 -27.03
N LEU A 462 27.08 -0.04 -25.72
CA LEU A 462 28.17 0.18 -24.76
C LEU A 462 29.31 -0.81 -24.95
N LEU A 463 29.02 -2.08 -25.22
CA LEU A 463 30.07 -3.08 -25.53
C LEU A 463 30.85 -2.71 -26.81
N ARG A 464 30.17 -2.09 -27.78
CA ARG A 464 30.79 -1.66 -29.04
C ARG A 464 31.62 -0.39 -28.88
N LEU A 465 31.12 0.59 -28.12
CA LEU A 465 31.75 1.91 -27.95
C LEU A 465 32.85 1.90 -26.90
N PHE A 466 32.75 1.04 -25.88
CA PHE A 466 33.64 1.04 -24.73
C PHE A 466 34.19 -0.37 -24.45
N PRO A 467 35.25 -0.79 -25.16
CA PRO A 467 35.86 -2.11 -25.01
C PRO A 467 36.64 -2.27 -23.68
N SER A 468 36.92 -1.17 -22.97
CA SER A 468 37.61 -1.21 -21.69
C SER A 468 36.83 -1.94 -20.61
N LEU A 469 37.37 -3.05 -20.07
CA LEU A 469 36.73 -3.81 -19.00
C LEU A 469 36.53 -2.99 -17.71
N TYR A 470 37.45 -2.07 -17.40
CA TYR A 470 37.32 -1.18 -16.24
C TYR A 470 36.09 -0.28 -16.34
N LEU A 471 35.84 0.32 -17.52
CA LEU A 471 34.70 1.17 -17.75
C LEU A 471 33.40 0.35 -17.73
N GLN A 472 33.43 -0.86 -18.30
CA GLN A 472 32.30 -1.80 -18.22
C GLN A 472 31.97 -2.20 -16.79
N ALA A 473 32.98 -2.39 -15.90
CA ALA A 473 32.79 -2.64 -14.48
C ALA A 473 32.07 -1.48 -13.79
N LEU A 474 32.52 -0.25 -14.05
CA LEU A 474 31.88 0.95 -13.50
C LEU A 474 30.42 1.09 -13.98
N LEU A 475 30.19 0.87 -15.28
CA LEU A 475 28.84 0.92 -15.86
C LEU A 475 27.94 -0.19 -15.34
N ALA A 476 28.47 -1.40 -15.04
CA ALA A 476 27.71 -2.48 -14.44
C ALA A 476 27.24 -2.11 -13.03
N VAL A 477 28.12 -1.52 -12.20
CA VAL A 477 27.74 -1.03 -10.87
C VAL A 477 26.70 0.08 -10.96
N ALA A 478 26.89 1.05 -11.86
CA ALA A 478 25.94 2.15 -12.08
C ALA A 478 24.56 1.63 -12.54
N ALA A 479 24.53 0.63 -13.42
CA ALA A 479 23.29 0.00 -13.89
C ALA A 479 22.59 -0.77 -12.75
N GLY A 480 23.31 -1.42 -11.86
CA GLY A 480 22.78 -2.03 -10.64
C GLY A 480 22.18 -1.01 -9.68
N VAL A 481 22.84 0.12 -9.47
CA VAL A 481 22.30 1.24 -8.68
C VAL A 481 21.03 1.79 -9.32
N LEU A 482 21.02 2.00 -10.64
CA LEU A 482 19.83 2.45 -11.39
C LEU A 482 18.66 1.49 -11.22
N PHE A 483 18.89 0.18 -11.26
CA PHE A 483 17.85 -0.82 -11.00
C PHE A 483 17.20 -0.59 -9.63
N PHE A 484 17.98 -0.48 -8.58
CA PHE A 484 17.45 -0.33 -7.23
C PHE A 484 16.77 1.01 -6.98
N LEU A 485 17.24 2.10 -7.58
CA LEU A 485 16.61 3.41 -7.48
C LEU A 485 15.24 3.49 -8.18
N THR A 486 15.05 2.70 -9.27
CA THR A 486 13.87 2.85 -10.14
C THR A 486 12.88 1.69 -10.03
N ARG A 487 13.22 0.59 -9.33
CA ARG A 487 12.42 -0.66 -9.30
C ARG A 487 10.98 -0.51 -8.80
N THR A 488 10.71 0.46 -7.94
CA THR A 488 9.38 0.69 -7.35
C THR A 488 8.52 1.64 -8.17
N GLN A 489 9.13 2.57 -8.90
CA GLN A 489 8.42 3.63 -9.62
C GLN A 489 8.41 3.44 -11.14
N ARG A 490 9.54 2.99 -11.72
CA ARG A 490 9.74 2.89 -13.17
C ARG A 490 10.32 1.53 -13.56
N TYR A 491 9.47 0.50 -13.52
CA TYR A 491 9.91 -0.88 -13.70
C TYR A 491 10.60 -1.15 -15.05
N VAL A 492 10.24 -0.46 -16.14
CA VAL A 492 10.92 -0.56 -17.45
C VAL A 492 12.39 -0.17 -17.31
N VAL A 493 12.65 0.99 -16.68
CA VAL A 493 14.03 1.48 -16.46
C VAL A 493 14.81 0.55 -15.55
N ALA A 494 14.17 0.05 -14.51
CA ALA A 494 14.77 -0.94 -13.61
C ALA A 494 15.14 -2.21 -14.37
N THR A 495 14.24 -2.71 -15.21
CA THR A 495 14.52 -3.92 -16.01
C THR A 495 15.64 -3.68 -17.01
N ALA A 496 15.70 -2.51 -17.65
CA ALA A 496 16.81 -2.15 -18.52
C ALA A 496 18.13 -2.12 -17.74
N GLY A 497 18.15 -1.51 -16.54
CA GLY A 497 19.32 -1.44 -15.67
C GLY A 497 19.84 -2.82 -15.26
N ILE A 498 18.95 -3.71 -14.76
CA ILE A 498 19.38 -5.05 -14.35
C ILE A 498 19.85 -5.89 -15.54
N THR A 499 19.21 -5.75 -16.72
CA THR A 499 19.63 -6.44 -17.95
C THR A 499 21.01 -5.98 -18.40
N LEU A 500 21.25 -4.67 -18.39
CA LEU A 500 22.54 -4.07 -18.71
C LEU A 500 23.63 -4.53 -17.73
N MET A 501 23.36 -4.46 -16.42
CA MET A 501 24.31 -4.91 -15.39
C MET A 501 24.72 -6.36 -15.62
N VAL A 502 23.73 -7.25 -15.81
CA VAL A 502 23.99 -8.67 -16.04
C VAL A 502 24.81 -8.90 -17.31
N LEU A 503 24.45 -8.25 -18.42
CA LEU A 503 25.17 -8.38 -19.69
C LEU A 503 26.65 -7.98 -19.56
N LEU A 504 26.91 -6.85 -18.88
CA LEU A 504 28.28 -6.38 -18.65
C LEU A 504 29.06 -7.30 -17.70
N CYS A 505 28.43 -7.81 -16.63
CA CYS A 505 29.08 -8.76 -15.72
C CYS A 505 29.41 -10.09 -16.41
N PHE A 506 28.51 -10.62 -17.24
CA PHE A 506 28.80 -11.83 -18.01
C PHE A 506 29.89 -11.60 -19.04
N ASN A 507 29.87 -10.46 -19.74
CA ASN A 507 30.96 -10.12 -20.67
C ASN A 507 32.33 -10.06 -19.99
N GLN A 508 32.39 -9.55 -18.75
CA GLN A 508 33.64 -9.53 -17.98
C GLN A 508 34.10 -10.95 -17.55
N ALA A 509 33.14 -11.83 -17.22
CA ALA A 509 33.43 -13.16 -16.73
C ALA A 509 33.79 -14.15 -17.84
N THR A 510 33.12 -14.07 -19.00
CA THR A 510 33.22 -15.08 -20.07
C THR A 510 33.69 -14.52 -21.42
N GLY A 511 33.63 -13.20 -21.61
CA GLY A 511 33.86 -12.55 -22.91
C GLY A 511 32.70 -12.67 -23.93
N GLU A 512 31.65 -13.41 -23.58
CA GLU A 512 30.58 -13.77 -24.52
C GLU A 512 29.34 -12.82 -24.46
N GLY A 513 29.52 -11.58 -24.07
CA GLY A 513 28.41 -10.64 -23.90
C GLY A 513 27.49 -10.50 -25.12
N TYR A 514 28.04 -10.54 -26.34
CA TYR A 514 27.28 -10.44 -27.57
C TYR A 514 26.39 -11.68 -27.84
N ALA A 515 26.91 -12.88 -27.53
CA ALA A 515 26.20 -14.13 -27.76
C ALA A 515 24.92 -14.26 -26.90
N LEU A 516 24.90 -13.58 -25.75
CA LEU A 516 23.76 -13.59 -24.83
C LEU A 516 22.60 -12.68 -25.24
N ILE A 517 22.77 -11.76 -26.23
CA ILE A 517 21.76 -10.74 -26.52
C ILE A 517 20.45 -11.36 -27.04
N VAL A 518 20.56 -12.16 -28.10
CA VAL A 518 19.36 -12.76 -28.73
C VAL A 518 18.70 -13.81 -27.83
N PRO A 519 19.41 -14.78 -27.25
CA PRO A 519 18.82 -15.75 -26.33
C PRO A 519 18.10 -15.06 -25.16
N ARG A 520 18.70 -14.02 -24.58
CA ARG A 520 18.14 -13.27 -23.47
C ARG A 520 16.78 -12.63 -23.79
N LEU A 521 16.62 -12.09 -25.00
CA LEU A 521 15.36 -11.50 -25.44
C LEU A 521 14.30 -12.59 -25.65
N LEU A 522 14.66 -13.70 -26.35
CA LEU A 522 13.76 -14.83 -26.60
C LEU A 522 13.30 -15.47 -25.29
N ASP A 523 14.19 -15.72 -24.34
CA ASP A 523 13.89 -16.25 -23.01
C ASP A 523 12.93 -15.34 -22.22
N THR A 524 13.12 -14.02 -22.37
CA THR A 524 12.23 -13.05 -21.73
C THR A 524 10.82 -13.09 -22.31
N VAL A 525 10.71 -13.21 -23.64
CA VAL A 525 9.41 -13.32 -24.31
C VAL A 525 8.74 -14.66 -23.93
N LEU A 526 9.48 -15.76 -23.98
CA LEU A 526 8.96 -17.10 -23.67
C LEU A 526 8.51 -17.23 -22.21
N GLY A 527 9.33 -16.75 -21.24
CA GLY A 527 8.95 -16.71 -19.83
C GLY A 527 7.75 -15.81 -19.55
N GLY A 528 7.63 -14.69 -20.30
CA GLY A 528 6.46 -13.82 -20.28
C GLY A 528 5.18 -14.51 -20.76
N LEU A 529 5.26 -15.22 -21.88
CA LEU A 529 4.14 -15.98 -22.45
C LEU A 529 3.69 -17.12 -21.53
N ILE A 530 4.63 -17.88 -20.94
CA ILE A 530 4.33 -18.92 -19.96
C ILE A 530 3.60 -18.34 -18.74
N SER A 531 4.08 -17.20 -18.22
CA SER A 531 3.43 -16.53 -17.08
C SER A 531 2.02 -16.05 -17.42
N ALA A 532 1.83 -15.47 -18.61
CA ALA A 532 0.53 -15.05 -19.10
C ALA A 532 -0.41 -16.24 -19.27
N ALA A 533 0.04 -17.34 -19.90
CA ALA A 533 -0.74 -18.56 -20.07
C ALA A 533 -1.13 -19.19 -18.72
N ALA A 534 -0.19 -19.28 -17.77
CA ALA A 534 -0.45 -19.80 -16.44
C ALA A 534 -1.51 -18.97 -15.69
N MET A 535 -1.57 -17.66 -15.92
CA MET A 535 -2.56 -16.77 -15.30
C MET A 535 -4.00 -17.08 -15.78
N PHE A 536 -4.16 -17.51 -17.03
CA PHE A 536 -5.47 -17.88 -17.57
C PHE A 536 -5.86 -19.32 -17.25
N LEU A 537 -4.88 -20.24 -17.27
CA LEU A 537 -5.14 -21.68 -17.22
C LEU A 537 -5.10 -22.26 -15.82
N VAL A 538 -4.21 -21.71 -14.93
CA VAL A 538 -3.96 -22.29 -13.61
C VAL A 538 -4.69 -21.49 -12.53
N LEU A 539 -5.79 -22.04 -12.03
CA LEU A 539 -6.58 -21.47 -10.93
C LEU A 539 -6.78 -19.95 -11.07
N PRO A 540 -7.44 -19.48 -12.13
CA PRO A 540 -7.59 -18.04 -12.36
C PRO A 540 -8.29 -17.36 -11.19
N ASP A 541 -7.66 -16.31 -10.65
CA ASP A 541 -8.16 -15.54 -9.50
C ASP A 541 -8.70 -14.20 -9.99
N TRP A 542 -9.92 -14.22 -10.51
CA TRP A 542 -10.59 -13.02 -10.99
C TRP A 542 -11.14 -12.20 -9.83
N GLN A 543 -10.71 -10.95 -9.71
CA GLN A 543 -11.17 -10.03 -8.66
C GLN A 543 -12.67 -9.75 -8.75
N GLY A 544 -13.22 -9.77 -9.96
CA GLY A 544 -14.67 -9.66 -10.16
C GLY A 544 -15.48 -10.73 -9.41
N ARG A 545 -14.94 -11.95 -9.25
CA ARG A 545 -15.57 -13.04 -8.47
C ARG A 545 -15.43 -12.85 -6.95
N ARG A 546 -14.44 -12.08 -6.51
CA ARG A 546 -14.14 -11.81 -5.09
C ARG A 546 -14.78 -10.52 -4.60
N LEU A 547 -15.24 -9.67 -5.52
CA LEU A 547 -15.79 -8.35 -5.19
C LEU A 547 -16.91 -8.47 -4.14
N GLY A 548 -17.82 -9.44 -4.27
CA GLY A 548 -18.90 -9.67 -3.31
C GLY A 548 -18.38 -9.98 -1.89
N ALA A 549 -17.34 -10.81 -1.76
CA ALA A 549 -16.76 -11.15 -0.45
C ALA A 549 -16.05 -9.94 0.19
N VAL A 550 -15.27 -9.17 -0.60
CA VAL A 550 -14.59 -7.96 -0.12
C VAL A 550 -15.62 -6.88 0.24
N ALA A 551 -16.69 -6.75 -0.54
CA ALA A 551 -17.80 -5.86 -0.24
C ALA A 551 -18.51 -6.25 1.06
N ALA A 552 -18.74 -7.56 1.28
CA ALA A 552 -19.33 -8.05 2.52
C ALA A 552 -18.49 -7.69 3.76
N GLU A 553 -17.15 -7.81 3.67
CA GLU A 553 -16.24 -7.40 4.74
C GLU A 553 -16.31 -5.89 5.00
N ALA A 554 -16.37 -5.06 3.95
CA ALA A 554 -16.46 -3.62 4.10
C ALA A 554 -17.79 -3.19 4.74
N VAL A 555 -18.91 -3.73 4.23
CA VAL A 555 -20.26 -3.43 4.76
C VAL A 555 -20.40 -3.91 6.20
N GLN A 556 -19.90 -5.10 6.55
CA GLN A 556 -19.88 -5.59 7.94
C GLN A 556 -19.06 -4.70 8.87
N ALA A 557 -17.89 -4.24 8.40
CA ALA A 557 -17.03 -3.36 9.17
C ALA A 557 -17.71 -2.00 9.45
N HIS A 558 -18.51 -1.49 8.52
CA HIS A 558 -19.30 -0.28 8.73
C HIS A 558 -20.38 -0.44 9.80
N ALA A 559 -21.09 -1.57 9.83
CA ALA A 559 -22.08 -1.85 10.87
C ALA A 559 -21.44 -1.91 12.26
N LEU A 560 -20.33 -2.63 12.38
CA LEU A 560 -19.57 -2.70 13.65
C LEU A 560 -19.08 -1.32 14.09
N TYR A 561 -18.58 -0.52 13.14
CA TYR A 561 -18.13 0.84 13.43
C TYR A 561 -19.26 1.74 13.92
N LEU A 562 -20.46 1.65 13.33
CA LEU A 562 -21.64 2.37 13.79
C LEU A 562 -21.99 2.00 15.24
N ARG A 563 -22.00 0.70 15.58
CA ARG A 563 -22.31 0.25 16.94
C ARG A 563 -21.28 0.76 17.96
N GLU A 564 -19.99 0.74 17.60
CA GLU A 564 -18.95 1.25 18.50
C GLU A 564 -19.04 2.78 18.69
N ILE A 565 -19.41 3.53 17.64
CA ILE A 565 -19.70 4.96 17.77
C ILE A 565 -20.83 5.18 18.78
N MET A 566 -21.92 4.44 18.65
CA MET A 566 -23.09 4.60 19.53
C MET A 566 -22.82 4.14 20.96
N SER A 567 -22.03 3.08 21.14
CA SER A 567 -21.55 2.63 22.46
C SER A 567 -20.76 3.72 23.18
N GLN A 568 -19.89 4.43 22.45
CA GLN A 568 -19.14 5.55 23.05
C GLN A 568 -20.03 6.72 23.46
N TYR A 569 -21.03 7.05 22.67
CA TYR A 569 -22.01 8.05 23.05
C TYR A 569 -22.78 7.64 24.31
N ALA A 570 -23.18 6.38 24.42
CA ALA A 570 -23.91 5.86 25.58
C ALA A 570 -23.04 5.81 26.86
N THR A 571 -21.75 5.51 26.74
CA THR A 571 -20.85 5.36 27.90
C THR A 571 -20.12 6.64 28.30
N GLY A 572 -20.12 7.68 27.46
CA GLY A 572 -19.38 8.93 27.65
C GLY A 572 -17.85 8.77 27.57
N LYS A 573 -17.37 7.60 27.17
CA LYS A 573 -15.93 7.34 27.02
C LYS A 573 -15.38 7.97 25.75
N ASN A 574 -14.46 8.91 25.88
CA ASN A 574 -13.91 9.66 24.73
C ASN A 574 -12.81 8.95 23.96
N ASP A 575 -12.25 7.85 24.46
CA ASP A 575 -11.09 7.18 23.86
C ASP A 575 -11.03 5.69 24.20
N ASP A 576 -11.92 4.90 23.58
CA ASP A 576 -11.97 3.44 23.75
C ASP A 576 -11.18 2.74 22.65
N LEU A 577 -10.45 1.68 23.04
CA LEU A 577 -9.68 0.81 22.15
C LEU A 577 -10.57 0.18 21.08
N ASP A 578 -11.79 -0.25 21.46
CA ASP A 578 -12.71 -0.95 20.57
C ASP A 578 -13.22 -0.02 19.45
N TYR A 579 -13.52 1.23 19.76
CA TYR A 579 -13.85 2.23 18.75
C TYR A 579 -12.71 2.45 17.75
N ARG A 580 -11.46 2.66 18.24
CA ARG A 580 -10.30 2.88 17.37
C ARG A 580 -10.02 1.66 16.51
N LEU A 581 -10.24 0.46 17.04
CA LEU A 581 -10.10 -0.78 16.31
C LEU A 581 -11.18 -0.91 15.23
N ALA A 582 -12.45 -0.70 15.58
CA ALA A 582 -13.57 -0.76 14.64
C ALA A 582 -13.41 0.26 13.50
N ARG A 583 -13.05 1.50 13.84
CA ARG A 583 -12.73 2.54 12.85
C ARG A 583 -11.62 2.12 11.91
N ARG A 584 -10.49 1.62 12.44
CA ARG A 584 -9.37 1.16 11.62
C ARG A 584 -9.78 0.01 10.71
N VAL A 585 -10.57 -0.94 11.21
CA VAL A 585 -11.08 -2.08 10.41
C VAL A 585 -11.96 -1.56 9.28
N ALA A 586 -12.88 -0.62 9.55
CA ALA A 586 -13.75 -0.04 8.55
C ALA A 586 -12.97 0.69 7.44
N HIS A 587 -12.01 1.54 7.79
CA HIS A 587 -11.17 2.23 6.80
C HIS A 587 -10.28 1.28 5.99
N ASN A 588 -9.72 0.25 6.61
CA ASN A 588 -8.92 -0.78 5.91
C ASN A 588 -9.79 -1.62 4.95
N ALA A 589 -11.02 -1.95 5.35
CA ALA A 589 -11.95 -2.71 4.52
C ALA A 589 -12.44 -1.90 3.30
N ASP A 590 -12.72 -0.60 3.48
CA ASP A 590 -13.06 0.31 2.39
C ASP A 590 -11.87 0.49 1.41
N ALA A 591 -10.65 0.62 1.93
CA ALA A 591 -9.43 0.66 1.12
C ALA A 591 -9.21 -0.67 0.34
N ALA A 592 -9.51 -1.81 0.96
CA ALA A 592 -9.44 -3.12 0.30
C ALA A 592 -10.47 -3.25 -0.82
N LEU A 593 -11.70 -2.74 -0.62
CA LEU A 593 -12.75 -2.67 -1.65
C LEU A 593 -12.31 -1.80 -2.84
N SER A 594 -11.73 -0.63 -2.56
CA SER A 594 -11.17 0.26 -3.58
C SER A 594 -10.04 -0.41 -4.38
N ALA A 595 -9.14 -1.13 -3.70
CA ALA A 595 -8.05 -1.88 -4.34
C ALA A 595 -8.58 -3.04 -5.20
N ALA A 596 -9.54 -3.82 -4.69
CA ALA A 596 -10.15 -4.93 -5.42
C ALA A 596 -10.83 -4.45 -6.72
N LEU A 597 -11.55 -3.33 -6.64
CA LEU A 597 -12.17 -2.71 -7.80
C LEU A 597 -11.13 -2.20 -8.81
N SER A 598 -10.08 -1.53 -8.35
CA SER A 598 -8.98 -1.06 -9.20
C SER A 598 -8.31 -2.22 -9.95
N HIS A 599 -8.11 -3.35 -9.30
CA HIS A 599 -7.57 -4.57 -9.93
C HIS A 599 -8.56 -5.19 -10.92
N MET A 600 -9.87 -5.22 -10.57
CA MET A 600 -10.91 -5.71 -11.47
C MET A 600 -11.01 -4.88 -12.76
N LEU A 601 -10.81 -3.57 -12.69
CA LEU A 601 -10.81 -2.71 -13.88
C LEU A 601 -9.66 -2.99 -14.85
N GLN A 602 -8.60 -3.65 -14.39
CA GLN A 602 -7.47 -4.10 -15.23
C GLN A 602 -7.72 -5.48 -15.86
N GLU A 603 -8.78 -6.20 -15.48
CA GLU A 603 -9.15 -7.50 -16.02
C GLU A 603 -9.79 -7.40 -17.42
N PRO A 604 -9.82 -8.49 -18.23
CA PRO A 604 -10.45 -8.49 -19.53
C PRO A 604 -11.95 -8.14 -19.48
N ARG A 605 -12.47 -7.52 -20.53
CA ARG A 605 -13.87 -7.05 -20.59
C ARG A 605 -14.90 -8.13 -20.31
N TRP A 606 -14.65 -9.38 -20.72
CA TRP A 606 -15.56 -10.50 -20.52
C TRP A 606 -15.66 -10.96 -19.06
N VAL A 607 -14.69 -10.60 -18.19
CA VAL A 607 -14.71 -10.90 -16.75
C VAL A 607 -15.34 -9.72 -15.95
N ARG A 608 -15.23 -8.49 -16.43
CA ARG A 608 -15.65 -7.26 -15.75
C ARG A 608 -17.16 -6.98 -15.80
N ARG A 609 -18.02 -8.00 -15.81
CA ARG A 609 -19.47 -7.80 -16.01
C ARG A 609 -20.10 -6.84 -14.98
N HIS A 610 -19.60 -6.79 -13.73
CA HIS A 610 -20.13 -5.97 -12.64
C HIS A 610 -19.29 -4.73 -12.34
N ALA A 611 -18.44 -4.26 -13.26
CA ALA A 611 -17.55 -3.12 -12.98
C ALA A 611 -18.32 -1.84 -12.63
N ARG A 612 -19.41 -1.55 -13.35
CA ARG A 612 -20.25 -0.37 -13.10
C ARG A 612 -20.94 -0.44 -11.73
N VAL A 613 -21.48 -1.59 -11.40
CA VAL A 613 -22.13 -1.83 -10.10
C VAL A 613 -21.11 -1.76 -8.97
N GLY A 614 -19.91 -2.33 -9.17
CA GLY A 614 -18.81 -2.24 -8.21
C GLY A 614 -18.36 -0.80 -7.95
N LEU A 615 -18.31 0.06 -8.98
CA LEU A 615 -18.01 1.48 -8.82
C LEU A 615 -19.09 2.20 -8.00
N GLN A 616 -20.35 1.94 -8.28
CA GLN A 616 -21.47 2.48 -7.51
C GLN A 616 -21.40 2.04 -6.06
N LEU A 617 -21.18 0.73 -5.82
CA LEU A 617 -21.03 0.19 -4.47
C LEU A 617 -19.86 0.86 -3.72
N LEU A 618 -18.70 1.02 -4.33
CA LEU A 618 -17.56 1.70 -3.70
C LEU A 618 -17.91 3.15 -3.31
N VAL A 619 -18.56 3.90 -4.21
CA VAL A 619 -18.98 5.27 -3.92
C VAL A 619 -19.96 5.31 -2.75
N ARG A 620 -20.95 4.40 -2.71
CA ARG A 620 -21.96 4.33 -1.63
C ARG A 620 -21.34 3.89 -0.31
N SER A 621 -20.45 2.86 -0.32
CA SER A 621 -19.68 2.38 0.84
C SER A 621 -18.81 3.50 1.43
N HIS A 622 -18.04 4.18 0.58
CA HIS A 622 -17.18 5.28 1.02
C HIS A 622 -17.98 6.48 1.55
N THR A 623 -19.15 6.78 0.97
CA THR A 623 -20.04 7.81 1.48
C THR A 623 -20.57 7.45 2.86
N LEU A 624 -21.03 6.20 3.06
CA LEU A 624 -21.45 5.70 4.37
C LEU A 624 -20.32 5.80 5.39
N LEU A 625 -19.10 5.32 5.07
CA LEU A 625 -17.92 5.43 5.94
C LEU A 625 -17.64 6.88 6.35
N SER A 626 -17.83 7.81 5.42
CA SER A 626 -17.60 9.23 5.69
C SER A 626 -18.66 9.80 6.65
N TYR A 627 -19.93 9.40 6.52
CA TYR A 627 -20.99 9.80 7.47
C TYR A 627 -20.76 9.18 8.86
N LEU A 628 -20.35 7.91 8.92
CA LEU A 628 -19.97 7.26 10.17
C LEU A 628 -18.77 7.97 10.84
N SER A 629 -17.76 8.34 10.05
CA SER A 629 -16.62 9.11 10.58
C SER A 629 -17.04 10.49 11.08
N ALA A 630 -18.01 11.15 10.41
CA ALA A 630 -18.58 12.42 10.85
C ALA A 630 -19.31 12.26 12.19
N LEU A 631 -20.13 11.23 12.31
CA LEU A 631 -20.83 10.90 13.55
C LEU A 631 -19.81 10.63 14.68
N GLY A 632 -18.75 9.86 14.42
CA GLY A 632 -17.71 9.56 15.40
C GLY A 632 -16.81 10.74 15.79
N ALA A 633 -16.71 11.80 14.96
CA ALA A 633 -15.89 12.97 15.25
C ALA A 633 -16.46 13.92 16.31
N HIS A 634 -17.76 13.82 16.61
CA HIS A 634 -18.49 14.72 17.54
C HIS A 634 -18.62 14.15 18.95
N ARG A 635 -17.72 13.31 19.41
CA ARG A 635 -17.74 12.56 20.68
C ARG A 635 -17.71 13.37 21.98
N GLY A 636 -17.51 14.66 21.92
CA GLY A 636 -17.40 15.53 23.11
C GLY A 636 -18.74 16.06 23.65
N LEU A 637 -19.88 15.48 23.25
CA LEU A 637 -21.20 15.91 23.70
C LEU A 637 -21.61 15.22 25.00
N PRO A 638 -22.40 15.86 25.87
CA PRO A 638 -22.85 15.29 27.14
C PRO A 638 -23.64 13.98 26.94
N PRO A 639 -23.58 13.02 27.88
CA PRO A 639 -24.28 11.73 27.79
C PRO A 639 -25.81 11.83 27.64
N ASP A 640 -26.40 12.90 28.15
CA ASP A 640 -27.84 13.16 28.11
C ASP A 640 -28.39 13.30 26.67
N VAL A 641 -27.54 13.59 25.71
CA VAL A 641 -27.88 13.74 24.29
C VAL A 641 -28.17 12.41 23.59
N VAL A 642 -27.69 11.30 24.16
CA VAL A 642 -27.77 9.96 23.54
C VAL A 642 -28.84 9.08 24.19
N ALA A 643 -29.41 9.52 25.32
CA ALA A 643 -30.54 8.85 25.97
C ALA A 643 -31.85 8.98 25.14
N ASP A 644 -31.80 9.62 23.96
CA ASP A 644 -32.95 9.73 23.05
C ASP A 644 -33.26 8.35 22.42
N PRO A 645 -34.45 7.77 22.72
CA PRO A 645 -34.86 6.47 22.20
C PRO A 645 -34.97 6.44 20.67
N LEU A 646 -35.22 7.57 20.01
CA LEU A 646 -35.27 7.67 18.56
C LEU A 646 -33.90 7.51 17.96
N VAL A 647 -32.87 8.16 18.52
CA VAL A 647 -31.47 8.04 18.11
C VAL A 647 -30.99 6.60 18.24
N ALA A 648 -31.23 5.96 19.41
CA ALA A 648 -30.85 4.57 19.64
C ALA A 648 -31.54 3.60 18.67
N ARG A 649 -32.83 3.77 18.44
CA ARG A 649 -33.62 2.95 17.51
C ARG A 649 -33.15 3.11 16.07
N ALA A 650 -32.87 4.34 15.62
CA ALA A 650 -32.40 4.61 14.26
C ALA A 650 -31.01 4.03 14.00
N ALA A 651 -30.11 4.11 14.98
CA ALA A 651 -28.78 3.56 14.86
C ALA A 651 -28.80 2.02 14.79
N GLU A 652 -29.60 1.36 15.65
CA GLU A 652 -29.71 -0.10 15.65
C GLU A 652 -30.37 -0.62 14.37
N GLU A 653 -31.40 0.06 13.86
CA GLU A 653 -32.07 -0.30 12.63
C GLU A 653 -31.13 -0.17 11.43
N ALA A 654 -30.39 0.95 11.33
CA ALA A 654 -29.38 1.13 10.28
C ALA A 654 -28.28 0.05 10.36
N ALA A 655 -27.76 -0.24 11.57
CA ALA A 655 -26.76 -1.28 11.76
C ALA A 655 -27.27 -2.66 11.36
N ARG A 656 -28.51 -2.99 11.74
CA ARG A 656 -29.16 -4.27 11.39
C ARG A 656 -29.30 -4.45 9.88
N GLN A 657 -29.78 -3.44 9.17
CA GLN A 657 -29.95 -3.49 7.71
C GLN A 657 -28.59 -3.60 7.00
N ILE A 658 -27.57 -2.86 7.46
CA ILE A 658 -26.20 -2.97 6.94
C ILE A 658 -25.63 -4.38 7.15
N GLU A 659 -25.87 -4.99 8.32
CA GLU A 659 -25.44 -6.38 8.59
C GLU A 659 -26.16 -7.39 7.71
N GLN A 660 -27.44 -7.24 7.48
CA GLN A 660 -28.21 -8.08 6.55
C GLN A 660 -27.65 -8.01 5.13
N MET A 661 -27.29 -6.83 4.65
CA MET A 661 -26.59 -6.67 3.35
C MET A 661 -25.25 -7.40 3.34
N ALA A 662 -24.47 -7.30 4.41
CA ALA A 662 -23.18 -7.99 4.50
C ALA A 662 -23.35 -9.52 4.50
N GLN A 663 -24.36 -10.04 5.20
CA GLN A 663 -24.69 -11.45 5.24
C GLN A 663 -25.16 -11.95 3.87
N ALA A 664 -26.07 -11.24 3.22
CA ALA A 664 -26.57 -11.58 1.87
C ALA A 664 -25.41 -11.65 0.84
N LEU A 665 -24.47 -10.69 0.88
CA LEU A 665 -23.26 -10.71 0.04
C LEU A 665 -22.35 -11.91 0.33
N ARG A 666 -22.23 -12.32 1.59
CA ARG A 666 -21.38 -13.44 2.03
C ARG A 666 -21.96 -14.77 1.60
N GLU A 667 -23.26 -14.93 1.77
CA GLU A 667 -24.00 -16.15 1.48
C GLU A 667 -24.48 -16.25 0.02
N ARG A 668 -24.43 -15.11 -0.71
CA ARG A 668 -24.93 -14.95 -2.09
C ARG A 668 -26.42 -15.26 -2.21
N HIS A 669 -27.19 -14.91 -1.20
CA HIS A 669 -28.64 -14.98 -1.23
C HIS A 669 -29.26 -13.69 -1.73
N PRO A 670 -30.45 -13.74 -2.36
CA PRO A 670 -31.21 -12.56 -2.70
C PRO A 670 -31.44 -11.70 -1.44
N LEU A 671 -31.35 -10.40 -1.60
CA LEU A 671 -31.63 -9.46 -0.52
C LEU A 671 -33.14 -9.21 -0.46
N ALA A 672 -33.72 -9.19 0.74
CA ALA A 672 -35.11 -8.81 0.93
C ALA A 672 -35.32 -7.35 0.46
N PRO A 673 -36.51 -7.01 -0.08
CA PRO A 673 -36.79 -5.63 -0.44
C PRO A 673 -36.57 -4.68 0.74
N ASP A 674 -36.12 -3.46 0.45
CA ASP A 674 -35.99 -2.41 1.47
C ASP A 674 -37.42 -2.03 1.97
N ASP A 675 -37.61 -2.11 3.27
CA ASP A 675 -38.87 -1.79 3.93
C ASP A 675 -39.06 -0.28 4.18
N GLY A 676 -38.07 0.55 3.81
CA GLY A 676 -38.12 2.00 4.02
C GLY A 676 -38.00 2.44 5.49
N ALA A 677 -37.78 1.52 6.43
CA ALA A 677 -37.73 1.84 7.86
C ALA A 677 -36.59 2.80 8.19
N ALA A 678 -35.43 2.63 7.58
CA ALA A 678 -34.31 3.55 7.77
C ALA A 678 -34.59 4.96 7.27
N GLU A 679 -35.28 5.10 6.14
CA GLU A 679 -35.69 6.41 5.57
C GLU A 679 -36.76 7.10 6.45
N ALA A 680 -37.72 6.34 6.96
CA ALA A 680 -38.73 6.88 7.87
C ALA A 680 -38.10 7.39 9.18
N LEU A 681 -37.13 6.67 9.71
CA LEU A 681 -36.35 7.07 10.90
C LEU A 681 -35.47 8.30 10.60
N ALA A 682 -34.89 8.38 9.41
CA ALA A 682 -34.16 9.59 8.99
C ALA A 682 -35.03 10.84 8.98
N GLN A 683 -36.25 10.74 8.41
CA GLN A 683 -37.20 11.84 8.41
C GLN A 683 -37.64 12.24 9.82
N ALA A 684 -37.90 11.27 10.71
CA ALA A 684 -38.22 11.54 12.10
C ALA A 684 -37.09 12.25 12.85
N LEU A 685 -35.84 11.81 12.66
CA LEU A 685 -34.64 12.46 13.23
C LEU A 685 -34.49 13.91 12.74
N GLU A 686 -34.74 14.18 11.45
CA GLU A 686 -34.67 15.53 10.88
C GLU A 686 -35.77 16.44 11.44
N GLN A 687 -37.00 15.94 11.55
CA GLN A 687 -38.12 16.68 12.14
C GLN A 687 -37.84 17.05 13.59
N GLN A 688 -37.28 16.10 14.38
CA GLN A 688 -36.93 16.35 15.76
C GLN A 688 -35.76 17.36 15.87
N ALA A 689 -34.75 17.26 14.98
CA ALA A 689 -33.63 18.19 14.92
C ALA A 689 -34.07 19.63 14.58
N ASP A 690 -35.09 19.78 13.76
CA ASP A 690 -35.66 21.11 13.41
C ASP A 690 -36.47 21.74 14.58
N ALA A 691 -37.07 20.92 15.41
CA ALA A 691 -37.85 21.36 16.56
C ALA A 691 -37.00 21.78 17.78
N THR A 692 -35.72 21.38 17.80
CA THR A 692 -34.82 21.54 18.95
C THR A 692 -33.84 22.69 18.72
N THR A 693 -33.73 23.64 19.68
CA THR A 693 -32.89 24.84 19.58
C THR A 693 -31.49 24.70 20.14
N GLU A 694 -31.19 23.71 20.99
CA GLU A 694 -29.91 23.55 21.69
C GLU A 694 -29.28 22.15 21.58
N GLY A 695 -27.99 22.08 21.22
CA GLY A 695 -27.04 20.97 21.46
C GLY A 695 -27.21 19.65 20.69
N LEU A 696 -28.42 19.12 20.60
CA LEU A 696 -28.80 17.80 20.04
C LEU A 696 -28.86 17.66 18.50
N PRO A 697 -29.12 18.73 17.72
CA PRO A 697 -29.44 18.58 16.31
C PRO A 697 -28.34 17.93 15.48
N LEU A 698 -27.07 18.01 15.90
CA LEU A 698 -25.94 17.56 15.08
C LEU A 698 -25.83 16.03 14.99
N VAL A 699 -26.03 15.31 16.10
CA VAL A 699 -26.01 13.82 16.12
C VAL A 699 -27.20 13.30 15.33
N GLN A 700 -28.39 13.87 15.51
CA GLN A 700 -29.60 13.50 14.80
C GLN A 700 -29.45 13.72 13.29
N ILE A 701 -28.92 14.87 12.86
CA ILE A 701 -28.67 15.16 11.44
C ILE A 701 -27.65 14.19 10.85
N GLN A 702 -26.55 13.91 11.57
CA GLN A 702 -25.52 12.99 11.07
C GLN A 702 -26.04 11.55 11.00
N LEU A 703 -26.80 11.11 11.99
CA LEU A 703 -27.42 9.79 11.97
C LEU A 703 -28.50 9.67 10.88
N ALA A 704 -29.28 10.73 10.64
CA ALA A 704 -30.24 10.79 9.52
C ALA A 704 -29.53 10.59 8.17
N LEU A 705 -28.33 11.18 7.98
CA LEU A 705 -27.52 10.97 6.78
C LEU A 705 -27.06 9.50 6.65
N VAL A 706 -26.69 8.86 7.75
CA VAL A 706 -26.36 7.41 7.77
C VAL A 706 -27.57 6.60 7.35
N CYS A 707 -28.75 6.85 7.93
CA CYS A 707 -30.01 6.16 7.60
C CYS A 707 -30.41 6.35 6.14
N ARG A 708 -30.32 7.57 5.59
CA ARG A 708 -30.58 7.86 4.17
C ARG A 708 -29.63 7.17 3.21
N GLN A 709 -28.41 6.82 3.67
CA GLN A 709 -27.44 6.09 2.84
C GLN A 709 -27.72 4.59 2.76
N VAL A 710 -28.57 4.04 3.65
CA VAL A 710 -28.89 2.61 3.69
C VAL A 710 -29.59 2.15 2.41
N ALA A 711 -30.65 2.85 1.97
CA ALA A 711 -31.41 2.49 0.77
C ALA A 711 -30.57 2.54 -0.53
N PRO A 712 -29.76 3.59 -0.81
CA PRO A 712 -28.84 3.59 -1.96
C PRO A 712 -27.77 2.50 -1.91
N LEU A 713 -27.29 2.14 -0.72
CA LEU A 713 -26.34 1.04 -0.54
C LEU A 713 -27.02 -0.30 -0.79
N HIS A 714 -28.23 -0.51 -0.24
CA HIS A 714 -29.08 -1.67 -0.46
C HIS A 714 -29.30 -1.93 -1.96
N ALA A 715 -29.69 -0.88 -2.72
CA ALA A 715 -29.89 -0.98 -4.15
C ALA A 715 -28.60 -1.39 -4.91
N ALA A 716 -27.44 -0.88 -4.49
CA ALA A 716 -26.17 -1.24 -5.08
C ALA A 716 -25.76 -2.68 -4.75
N VAL A 717 -26.03 -3.15 -3.53
CA VAL A 717 -25.78 -4.54 -3.09
C VAL A 717 -26.71 -5.51 -3.82
N ALA A 718 -27.99 -5.20 -3.95
CA ALA A 718 -28.97 -6.03 -4.64
C ALA A 718 -28.57 -6.30 -6.11
N GLN A 719 -27.95 -5.33 -6.81
CA GLN A 719 -27.46 -5.50 -8.17
C GLN A 719 -26.27 -6.47 -8.30
N LEU A 720 -25.57 -6.76 -7.19
CA LEU A 720 -24.46 -7.74 -7.16
C LEU A 720 -24.94 -9.16 -6.86
N LEU A 721 -26.12 -9.31 -6.33
CA LEU A 721 -26.70 -10.56 -5.90
C LEU A 721 -27.56 -11.18 -7.02
N PRO A 722 -27.82 -12.52 -6.98
CA PRO A 722 -28.80 -13.13 -7.87
C PRO A 722 -30.16 -12.47 -7.69
N ALA A 723 -30.91 -12.31 -8.78
CA ALA A 723 -32.31 -11.88 -8.68
C ALA A 723 -33.09 -12.87 -7.80
N ALA A 724 -33.96 -12.35 -6.93
CA ALA A 724 -34.90 -13.19 -6.23
C ALA A 724 -35.76 -13.92 -7.29
N GLU A 725 -35.81 -15.24 -7.23
CA GLU A 725 -36.81 -15.98 -8.04
C GLU A 725 -38.20 -15.42 -7.68
N PRO A 726 -39.01 -15.03 -8.67
CA PRO A 726 -40.37 -14.64 -8.38
C PRO A 726 -41.02 -15.80 -7.63
N ALA A 727 -41.55 -15.55 -6.43
CA ALA A 727 -42.32 -16.52 -5.70
C ALA A 727 -43.35 -17.10 -6.65
N ALA A 728 -43.25 -18.40 -6.89
CA ALA A 728 -44.24 -19.12 -7.69
C ALA A 728 -45.59 -18.91 -6.98
N VAL A 729 -46.47 -18.11 -7.63
CA VAL A 729 -47.84 -17.88 -7.21
C VAL A 729 -48.68 -19.14 -7.45
#